data_1ef324f1ac9f2075f323555008c7c36e
#
_entry.id   1ef324f1ac9f2075f323555008c7c36e
#
_cell.length_a   1.000
_cell.length_b   1.000
_cell.length_c   1.000
_cell.angle_alpha   90.00
_cell.angle_beta   90.00
_cell.angle_gamma   90.00
#
_symmetry.space_group_name_H-M   'P 1'
#
loop_
_entity.id
_entity.type
_entity.pdbx_description
1 polymer ?
#
loop_
_entity_poly.entity_id
_entity_poly.type
_entity_poly.pdbx_seq_one_letter_code
_entity_poly.pdbx_strand_id
1 'polypeptide(L)'
;MTVATQMKRRDFLKTGAAIGGGLLLNLYVPDWAPARAAQSTSQPVALNAFVHIGSDDLVTVISNHSEMGQGIYTSLPMLIAEELEADWSKIRVQPAPVAAVYNHTVYGMQMTGGSTTTNSEYDRFRKMGAMARVMLISAAAQSWGVDAQSCRAEKGFVVHAASGRRASFGSLADAASKVEPPKDVALKDPKDFTIIGKSLHRLDTPSKTNGTAQFGLDVYIPGMLTAVVARSPVFGGKVSSVNADKAKTVPGVVNVLEVPSGIAVIANGFWPAKLGREKLEIVWDEGPGREISTVGMREQYAALSKTPGAVARKVGDPANALAGAAKTITAEYEVPYLSHSPMEPLNVVVDLHDDHCEIWTGTQFQTGDRAAAAGVAGLKPEQVELRTTLLGGGFGRRANPASDFVTEAVHVAKVAKAPVKVVWTREDDIRGGWYRPMWYDHFAAGLDANGNPVAWTHTIVGQSIFDGTMFAGFGIKDGVDAASVEGAADIIYNIPNIQVDLHSPKNEVPVQWWRSVGHSHTGFSVEAFLDEVAHAGGKDPYQLRRALLANQPRMLAVLDLAVEKAHWGGPLPQGHARGVATHFSFDSYVAQVAEVSVEKDGRVRVHRIVAAVDCGRTVNPDTVKAQLEGGIVFGLTAALKTEITLDKGRVQQRNFNDYPMVRMFESPEIEVYIVPSTEKPTGVGEPGVPPVAPAVANAIFAATGKRVRRLPIKPEDLRSA
;
A
#
# COMPACT_ATOMS: atom_id res chain seq x y z
N MET A 1 19.29 37.35 -10.31
CA MET A 1 18.10 37.57 -9.46
C MET A 1 16.94 36.86 -10.15
N THR A 2 16.66 35.63 -9.78
CA THR A 2 15.52 34.87 -10.29
C THR A 2 14.68 34.48 -9.06
N VAL A 3 13.51 35.08 -8.96
CA VAL A 3 12.57 34.91 -7.86
C VAL A 3 11.97 33.50 -7.99
N ALA A 4 12.32 32.61 -7.10
CA ALA A 4 11.66 31.31 -6.96
C ALA A 4 10.30 31.55 -6.27
N THR A 5 9.24 31.47 -7.05
CA THR A 5 7.86 31.55 -6.55
C THR A 5 7.55 30.26 -5.79
N GLN A 6 7.36 30.35 -4.48
CA GLN A 6 6.89 29.26 -3.62
C GLN A 6 5.46 28.89 -4.01
N MET A 7 5.27 27.77 -4.67
CA MET A 7 3.93 27.19 -4.90
C MET A 7 3.48 26.44 -3.64
N LYS A 8 2.37 26.86 -3.04
CA LYS A 8 1.73 26.14 -1.92
C LYS A 8 1.11 24.84 -2.43
N ARG A 9 1.08 23.80 -1.60
CA ARG A 9 0.48 22.48 -1.88
C ARG A 9 -0.91 22.59 -2.57
N ARG A 10 -1.70 23.56 -2.15
CA ARG A 10 -3.03 23.86 -2.71
C ARG A 10 -2.97 24.46 -4.12
N ASP A 11 -1.90 25.16 -4.47
CA ASP A 11 -1.72 25.79 -5.77
C ASP A 11 -1.15 24.81 -6.80
N PHE A 12 -0.32 23.86 -6.36
CA PHE A 12 0.11 22.71 -7.16
C PHE A 12 -1.07 21.80 -7.54
N LEU A 13 -1.97 21.53 -6.60
CA LEU A 13 -3.19 20.76 -6.84
C LEU A 13 -4.16 21.49 -7.81
N LYS A 14 -4.21 22.82 -7.75
CA LYS A 14 -5.03 23.62 -8.68
C LYS A 14 -4.44 23.68 -10.09
N THR A 15 -3.12 23.72 -10.23
CA THR A 15 -2.44 23.76 -11.53
C THR A 15 -2.54 22.41 -12.23
N GLY A 16 -2.45 21.29 -11.52
CA GLY A 16 -2.71 19.95 -12.06
C GLY A 16 -4.16 19.75 -12.51
N ALA A 17 -5.12 20.30 -11.77
CA ALA A 17 -6.54 20.25 -12.12
C ALA A 17 -6.92 21.16 -13.31
N ALA A 18 -6.21 22.28 -13.49
CA ALA A 18 -6.48 23.23 -14.58
C ALA A 18 -5.92 22.77 -15.93
N ILE A 19 -4.91 21.91 -15.97
CA ILE A 19 -4.31 21.39 -17.21
C ILE A 19 -5.02 20.10 -17.70
N GLY A 20 -5.74 19.38 -16.84
CA GLY A 20 -6.36 18.08 -17.14
C GLY A 20 -7.85 18.10 -17.50
N GLY A 21 -8.54 19.20 -17.32
CA GLY A 21 -10.01 19.20 -17.29
C GLY A 21 -10.74 19.45 -18.61
N GLY A 22 -10.08 19.81 -19.69
CA GLY A 22 -10.80 20.37 -20.84
C GLY A 22 -10.48 19.87 -22.24
N LEU A 23 -9.44 19.08 -22.47
CA LEU A 23 -8.96 18.83 -23.85
C LEU A 23 -8.62 17.37 -24.20
N LEU A 24 -8.95 16.39 -23.37
CA LEU A 24 -8.51 14.99 -23.57
C LEU A 24 -9.61 13.99 -23.93
N LEU A 25 -10.80 14.45 -24.29
CA LEU A 25 -11.90 13.55 -24.68
C LEU A 25 -11.77 12.95 -26.09
N ASN A 26 -10.71 13.28 -26.84
CA ASN A 26 -10.45 12.75 -28.18
C ASN A 26 -9.08 12.09 -28.32
N LEU A 27 -8.58 11.40 -27.31
CA LEU A 27 -7.39 10.58 -27.48
C LEU A 27 -7.79 9.15 -27.92
N TYR A 28 -7.40 8.84 -29.13
CA TYR A 28 -7.36 7.52 -29.74
C TYR A 28 -6.90 6.46 -28.74
N VAL A 29 -7.77 5.51 -28.42
CA VAL A 29 -7.40 4.30 -27.69
C VAL A 29 -6.80 3.36 -28.72
N PRO A 30 -5.49 2.98 -28.63
CA PRO A 30 -4.95 1.97 -29.54
C PRO A 30 -5.72 0.66 -29.42
N ASP A 31 -5.96 -0.03 -30.52
CA ASP A 31 -6.57 -1.35 -30.57
C ASP A 31 -5.75 -2.33 -29.70
N TRP A 32 -6.22 -2.58 -28.48
CA TRP A 32 -5.64 -3.58 -27.61
C TRP A 32 -6.45 -4.88 -27.69
N ALA A 33 -5.86 -5.89 -28.33
CA ALA A 33 -6.45 -7.22 -28.36
C ALA A 33 -6.14 -7.95 -27.05
N PRO A 34 -7.15 -8.38 -26.29
CA PRO A 34 -6.91 -9.17 -25.07
C PRO A 34 -6.37 -10.55 -25.44
N ALA A 35 -5.39 -11.02 -24.63
CA ALA A 35 -4.99 -12.44 -24.66
C ALA A 35 -6.25 -13.31 -24.49
N ARG A 36 -6.42 -14.26 -25.39
CA ARG A 36 -7.59 -15.12 -25.63
C ARG A 36 -8.30 -15.59 -24.36
N ALA A 37 -9.34 -14.87 -23.97
CA ALA A 37 -10.47 -15.42 -23.23
C ALA A 37 -11.61 -15.63 -24.23
N ALA A 38 -12.38 -16.70 -24.06
CA ALA A 38 -13.38 -17.22 -25.00
C ALA A 38 -14.08 -16.19 -25.89
N GLN A 39 -14.10 -16.46 -27.19
CA GLN A 39 -14.56 -15.63 -28.30
C GLN A 39 -15.97 -15.07 -28.10
N SER A 40 -16.05 -13.76 -27.83
CA SER A 40 -17.17 -12.93 -28.30
C SER A 40 -16.79 -12.43 -29.70
N THR A 41 -17.67 -12.58 -30.67
CA THR A 41 -17.41 -12.28 -32.08
C THR A 41 -17.48 -10.79 -32.42
N SER A 42 -17.68 -9.90 -31.44
CA SER A 42 -17.64 -8.44 -31.60
C SER A 42 -16.83 -7.78 -30.50
N GLN A 43 -15.97 -6.83 -30.88
CA GLN A 43 -15.19 -6.03 -29.93
C GLN A 43 -16.14 -5.15 -29.10
N PRO A 44 -15.92 -5.00 -27.78
CA PRO A 44 -16.71 -4.08 -26.96
C PRO A 44 -16.56 -2.65 -27.43
N VAL A 45 -17.65 -1.89 -27.40
CA VAL A 45 -17.66 -0.48 -27.80
C VAL A 45 -17.31 0.39 -26.61
N ALA A 46 -16.32 1.29 -26.75
CA ALA A 46 -15.94 2.24 -25.73
C ALA A 46 -16.92 3.42 -25.71
N LEU A 47 -17.58 3.67 -24.57
CA LEU A 47 -18.39 4.88 -24.36
C LEU A 47 -17.54 6.01 -23.76
N ASN A 48 -16.52 5.66 -22.98
CA ASN A 48 -15.46 6.57 -22.50
C ASN A 48 -14.23 5.73 -22.14
N ALA A 49 -13.16 6.37 -21.68
CA ALA A 49 -11.91 5.66 -21.34
C ALA A 49 -12.07 4.57 -20.26
N PHE A 50 -13.13 4.62 -19.44
CA PHE A 50 -13.31 3.72 -18.30
C PHE A 50 -14.46 2.72 -18.47
N VAL A 51 -15.32 2.88 -19.51
CA VAL A 51 -16.53 2.06 -19.70
C VAL A 51 -16.61 1.57 -21.14
N HIS A 52 -16.47 0.26 -21.32
CA HIS A 52 -16.66 -0.41 -22.59
C HIS A 52 -17.87 -1.37 -22.48
N ILE A 53 -18.73 -1.40 -23.50
CA ILE A 53 -19.92 -2.26 -23.50
C ILE A 53 -19.90 -3.18 -24.73
N GLY A 54 -19.99 -4.47 -24.48
CA GLY A 54 -20.09 -5.49 -25.53
C GLY A 54 -21.52 -5.66 -26.04
N SER A 55 -21.68 -6.18 -27.26
CA SER A 55 -22.98 -6.56 -27.82
C SER A 55 -23.65 -7.71 -27.04
N ASP A 56 -22.92 -8.40 -26.18
CA ASP A 56 -23.35 -9.41 -25.22
C ASP A 56 -23.82 -8.84 -23.87
N ASP A 57 -23.97 -7.53 -23.80
CA ASP A 57 -24.31 -6.75 -22.62
C ASP A 57 -23.26 -6.77 -21.49
N LEU A 58 -22.06 -7.30 -21.73
CA LEU A 58 -20.99 -7.21 -20.76
C LEU A 58 -20.48 -5.76 -20.67
N VAL A 59 -20.39 -5.26 -19.45
CA VAL A 59 -19.84 -3.93 -19.15
C VAL A 59 -18.45 -4.12 -18.57
N THR A 60 -17.43 -3.76 -19.32
CA THR A 60 -16.04 -3.80 -18.91
C THR A 60 -15.61 -2.47 -18.33
N VAL A 61 -15.22 -2.48 -17.07
CA VAL A 61 -14.64 -1.34 -16.36
C VAL A 61 -13.13 -1.38 -16.50
N ILE A 62 -12.54 -0.30 -16.99
CA ILE A 62 -11.08 -0.17 -17.08
C ILE A 62 -10.57 0.45 -15.79
N SER A 63 -9.81 -0.34 -15.01
CA SER A 63 -9.23 0.09 -13.75
C SER A 63 -7.84 0.70 -13.96
N ASN A 64 -7.67 1.94 -13.56
CA ASN A 64 -6.38 2.65 -13.61
C ASN A 64 -5.46 2.33 -12.44
N HIS A 65 -5.91 1.51 -11.49
CA HIS A 65 -5.16 1.05 -10.33
C HIS A 65 -4.91 -0.45 -10.37
N SER A 66 -3.79 -0.88 -9.78
CA SER A 66 -3.41 -2.29 -9.73
C SER A 66 -4.17 -3.04 -8.63
N GLU A 67 -4.58 -4.27 -8.91
CA GLU A 67 -5.17 -5.20 -7.93
C GLU A 67 -4.06 -6.09 -7.34
N MET A 68 -3.83 -5.97 -6.04
CA MET A 68 -2.82 -6.72 -5.29
C MET A 68 -3.41 -7.48 -4.08
N GLY A 69 -4.73 -7.63 -4.05
CA GLY A 69 -5.49 -8.27 -2.98
C GLY A 69 -6.41 -7.32 -2.22
N GLN A 70 -6.34 -6.01 -2.44
CA GLN A 70 -7.11 -5.01 -1.70
C GLN A 70 -8.58 -4.86 -2.16
N GLY A 71 -8.97 -5.46 -3.29
CA GLY A 71 -10.37 -5.52 -3.73
C GLY A 71 -10.86 -4.36 -4.58
N ILE A 72 -9.96 -3.57 -5.17
CA ILE A 72 -10.36 -2.45 -6.03
C ILE A 72 -11.03 -2.90 -7.33
N TYR A 73 -10.73 -4.12 -7.80
CA TYR A 73 -11.43 -4.72 -8.95
C TYR A 73 -12.91 -5.05 -8.65
N THR A 74 -13.35 -4.78 -7.42
CA THR A 74 -14.76 -4.82 -7.02
C THR A 74 -15.27 -3.44 -6.66
N SER A 75 -14.57 -2.69 -5.80
CA SER A 75 -15.05 -1.40 -5.31
C SER A 75 -15.13 -0.31 -6.40
N LEU A 76 -14.16 -0.24 -7.33
CA LEU A 76 -14.23 0.74 -8.42
C LEU A 76 -15.35 0.43 -9.43
N PRO A 77 -15.54 -0.83 -9.90
CA PRO A 77 -16.70 -1.18 -10.69
C PRO A 77 -18.06 -0.89 -10.04
N MET A 78 -18.17 -1.00 -8.70
CA MET A 78 -19.41 -0.63 -7.99
C MET A 78 -19.79 0.84 -8.19
N LEU A 79 -18.80 1.74 -8.26
CA LEU A 79 -19.04 3.18 -8.49
C LEU A 79 -19.64 3.44 -9.88
N ILE A 80 -19.10 2.77 -10.91
CA ILE A 80 -19.61 2.85 -12.28
C ILE A 80 -20.97 2.18 -12.38
N ALA A 81 -21.10 0.96 -11.87
CA ALA A 81 -22.34 0.18 -11.98
C ALA A 81 -23.53 0.87 -11.32
N GLU A 82 -23.32 1.53 -10.17
CA GLU A 82 -24.33 2.33 -9.49
C GLU A 82 -24.87 3.44 -10.39
N GLU A 83 -23.99 4.25 -10.95
CA GLU A 83 -24.38 5.40 -11.75
C GLU A 83 -24.87 5.03 -13.15
N LEU A 84 -24.35 3.94 -13.70
CA LEU A 84 -24.74 3.41 -15.01
C LEU A 84 -26.10 2.68 -14.95
N GLU A 85 -26.59 2.30 -13.78
CA GLU A 85 -27.73 1.38 -13.59
C GLU A 85 -27.49 0.02 -14.27
N ALA A 86 -26.24 -0.49 -14.17
CA ALA A 86 -25.85 -1.74 -14.79
C ALA A 86 -26.37 -2.97 -14.01
N ASP A 87 -26.53 -4.08 -14.72
CA ASP A 87 -26.67 -5.38 -14.09
C ASP A 87 -25.31 -5.83 -13.53
N TRP A 88 -25.18 -5.96 -12.22
CA TRP A 88 -23.93 -6.34 -11.55
C TRP A 88 -23.36 -7.68 -12.06
N SER A 89 -24.19 -8.61 -12.47
CA SER A 89 -23.73 -9.90 -12.99
C SER A 89 -23.00 -9.79 -14.35
N LYS A 90 -23.23 -8.69 -15.07
CA LYS A 90 -22.63 -8.37 -16.35
C LYS A 90 -21.33 -7.55 -16.25
N ILE A 91 -20.92 -7.14 -15.04
CA ILE A 91 -19.71 -6.34 -14.84
C ILE A 91 -18.46 -7.21 -15.00
N ARG A 92 -17.49 -6.66 -15.71
CA ARG A 92 -16.12 -7.19 -15.85
C ARG A 92 -15.13 -6.06 -15.56
N VAL A 93 -13.88 -6.42 -15.24
CA VAL A 93 -12.83 -5.44 -14.97
C VAL A 93 -11.56 -5.83 -15.71
N GLN A 94 -10.87 -4.83 -16.24
CA GLN A 94 -9.56 -4.98 -16.89
C GLN A 94 -8.60 -3.90 -16.40
N PRO A 95 -7.29 -4.19 -16.32
CA PRO A 95 -6.27 -3.18 -16.04
C PRO A 95 -6.20 -2.17 -17.19
N ALA A 96 -5.99 -0.91 -16.84
CA ALA A 96 -5.75 0.14 -17.82
C ALA A 96 -4.35 0.01 -18.44
N PRO A 97 -4.18 0.35 -19.72
CA PRO A 97 -2.85 0.59 -20.29
C PRO A 97 -2.21 1.83 -19.65
N VAL A 98 -0.90 1.98 -19.83
CA VAL A 98 -0.19 3.15 -19.28
C VAL A 98 -0.43 4.36 -20.19
N ALA A 99 -1.35 5.23 -19.80
CA ALA A 99 -1.68 6.45 -20.54
C ALA A 99 -2.14 7.57 -19.60
N ALA A 100 -1.96 8.83 -20.03
CA ALA A 100 -2.22 10.01 -19.21
C ALA A 100 -3.69 10.11 -18.71
N VAL A 101 -4.65 9.61 -19.47
CA VAL A 101 -6.07 9.59 -19.09
C VAL A 101 -6.34 8.74 -17.86
N TYR A 102 -5.47 7.77 -17.58
CA TYR A 102 -5.54 6.87 -16.42
C TYR A 102 -4.67 7.33 -15.25
N ASN A 103 -4.00 8.47 -15.34
CA ASN A 103 -3.22 9.00 -14.23
C ASN A 103 -4.08 9.16 -12.97
N HIS A 104 -3.49 8.85 -11.84
CA HIS A 104 -4.06 9.08 -10.52
C HIS A 104 -4.34 10.57 -10.32
N THR A 105 -5.53 10.91 -9.83
CA THR A 105 -5.98 12.31 -9.71
C THR A 105 -5.17 13.12 -8.68
N VAL A 106 -4.51 12.45 -7.72
CA VAL A 106 -3.69 13.12 -6.69
C VAL A 106 -2.21 13.19 -7.10
N TYR A 107 -1.67 12.10 -7.66
CA TYR A 107 -0.23 12.02 -7.96
C TYR A 107 0.15 12.46 -9.38
N GLY A 108 -0.82 12.63 -10.28
CA GLY A 108 -0.57 13.04 -11.67
C GLY A 108 0.16 11.98 -12.52
N MET A 109 0.31 10.76 -12.02
CA MET A 109 0.91 9.61 -12.70
C MET A 109 0.10 8.35 -12.39
N GLN A 110 0.22 7.31 -13.21
CA GLN A 110 -0.47 6.05 -12.95
C GLN A 110 0.33 5.24 -11.95
N MET A 111 -0.22 5.12 -10.74
CA MET A 111 0.35 4.38 -9.61
C MET A 111 -0.74 3.97 -8.62
N THR A 112 -0.39 3.05 -7.70
CA THR A 112 -1.29 2.56 -6.66
C THR A 112 -0.56 2.54 -5.31
N GLY A 113 -0.99 3.39 -4.37
CA GLY A 113 -0.40 3.49 -3.03
C GLY A 113 -1.11 4.53 -2.17
N GLY A 114 -0.70 4.64 -0.90
CA GLY A 114 -1.22 5.61 0.06
C GLY A 114 -2.71 5.46 0.37
N SER A 115 -3.28 4.28 0.19
CA SER A 115 -4.72 4.00 0.40
C SER A 115 -5.66 4.93 -0.36
N THR A 116 -5.20 5.55 -1.45
CA THR A 116 -5.91 6.65 -2.13
C THR A 116 -6.89 6.21 -3.20
N THR A 117 -6.87 4.96 -3.65
CA THR A 117 -7.63 4.52 -4.82
C THR A 117 -9.12 4.87 -4.75
N THR A 118 -9.83 4.43 -3.73
CA THR A 118 -11.27 4.69 -3.62
C THR A 118 -11.56 6.17 -3.37
N ASN A 119 -10.78 6.82 -2.51
CA ASN A 119 -10.91 8.25 -2.19
C ASN A 119 -10.74 9.12 -3.45
N SER A 120 -9.63 8.94 -4.18
CA SER A 120 -9.30 9.77 -5.34
C SER A 120 -10.20 9.52 -6.54
N GLU A 121 -10.71 8.30 -6.69
CA GLU A 121 -11.48 7.89 -7.86
C GLU A 121 -13.00 7.94 -7.65
N TYR A 122 -13.47 8.16 -6.43
CA TYR A 122 -14.89 8.10 -6.08
C TYR A 122 -15.78 8.94 -7.00
N ASP A 123 -15.44 10.22 -7.13
CA ASP A 123 -16.23 11.13 -7.97
C ASP A 123 -15.99 10.88 -9.47
N ARG A 124 -14.74 10.55 -9.87
CA ARG A 124 -14.39 10.29 -11.27
C ARG A 124 -15.13 9.07 -11.82
N PHE A 125 -15.08 7.94 -11.13
CA PHE A 125 -15.73 6.71 -11.59
C PHE A 125 -17.26 6.84 -11.60
N ARG A 126 -17.84 7.51 -10.61
CA ARG A 126 -19.27 7.83 -10.63
C ARG A 126 -19.65 8.68 -11.85
N LYS A 127 -18.87 9.74 -12.14
CA LYS A 127 -19.10 10.57 -13.34
C LYS A 127 -19.00 9.77 -14.63
N MET A 128 -18.05 8.86 -14.76
CA MET A 128 -17.91 8.01 -15.95
C MET A 128 -19.11 7.07 -16.14
N GLY A 129 -19.63 6.49 -15.06
CA GLY A 129 -20.85 5.69 -15.10
C GLY A 129 -22.09 6.51 -15.49
N ALA A 130 -22.27 7.68 -14.88
CA ALA A 130 -23.38 8.60 -15.18
C ALA A 130 -23.31 9.13 -16.62
N MET A 131 -22.12 9.45 -17.12
CA MET A 131 -21.90 9.86 -18.51
C MET A 131 -22.34 8.77 -19.49
N ALA A 132 -21.89 7.54 -19.28
CA ALA A 132 -22.28 6.40 -20.11
C ALA A 132 -23.80 6.15 -20.07
N ARG A 133 -24.44 6.30 -18.90
CA ARG A 133 -25.90 6.23 -18.76
C ARG A 133 -26.60 7.25 -19.63
N VAL A 134 -26.18 8.51 -19.60
CA VAL A 134 -26.79 9.60 -20.41
C VAL A 134 -26.63 9.33 -21.90
N MET A 135 -25.46 8.86 -22.34
CA MET A 135 -25.21 8.52 -23.75
C MET A 135 -26.13 7.39 -24.22
N LEU A 136 -26.30 6.31 -23.42
CA LEU A 136 -27.19 5.20 -23.72
C LEU A 136 -28.68 5.65 -23.80
N ILE A 137 -29.13 6.48 -22.84
CA ILE A 137 -30.48 7.03 -22.82
C ILE A 137 -30.71 7.89 -24.07
N SER A 138 -29.74 8.74 -24.43
CA SER A 138 -29.83 9.60 -25.61
C SER A 138 -29.92 8.77 -26.90
N ALA A 139 -29.11 7.72 -27.04
CA ALA A 139 -29.13 6.83 -28.20
C ALA A 139 -30.49 6.11 -28.34
N ALA A 140 -31.03 5.60 -27.23
CA ALA A 140 -32.34 4.96 -27.23
C ALA A 140 -33.46 5.93 -27.59
N ALA A 141 -33.47 7.12 -26.98
CA ALA A 141 -34.46 8.16 -27.24
C ALA A 141 -34.45 8.60 -28.71
N GLN A 142 -33.25 8.81 -29.29
CA GLN A 142 -33.10 9.13 -30.73
C GLN A 142 -33.65 8.00 -31.61
N SER A 143 -33.32 6.74 -31.31
CA SER A 143 -33.79 5.59 -32.09
C SER A 143 -35.31 5.38 -32.00
N TRP A 144 -35.92 5.84 -30.92
CA TRP A 144 -37.36 5.69 -30.68
C TRP A 144 -38.19 6.94 -31.06
N GLY A 145 -37.53 8.06 -31.36
CA GLY A 145 -38.19 9.34 -31.64
C GLY A 145 -38.93 9.89 -30.43
N VAL A 146 -38.39 9.75 -29.21
CA VAL A 146 -38.98 10.21 -27.96
C VAL A 146 -38.04 11.16 -27.20
N ASP A 147 -38.59 11.91 -26.25
CA ASP A 147 -37.77 12.75 -25.37
C ASP A 147 -36.89 11.85 -24.46
N ALA A 148 -35.59 12.18 -24.38
CA ALA A 148 -34.66 11.47 -23.51
C ALA A 148 -35.08 11.52 -22.03
N GLN A 149 -35.73 12.57 -21.56
CA GLN A 149 -36.25 12.70 -20.21
C GLN A 149 -37.36 11.70 -19.87
N SER A 150 -38.06 11.16 -20.89
CA SER A 150 -39.06 10.10 -20.74
C SER A 150 -38.46 8.70 -20.61
N CYS A 151 -37.16 8.57 -20.85
CA CYS A 151 -36.41 7.31 -20.76
C CYS A 151 -35.60 7.23 -19.46
N ARG A 152 -35.44 6.01 -18.96
CA ARG A 152 -34.56 5.74 -17.84
C ARG A 152 -33.68 4.49 -18.07
N ALA A 153 -32.53 4.45 -17.47
CA ALA A 153 -31.72 3.22 -17.38
C ALA A 153 -32.19 2.38 -16.18
N GLU A 154 -32.19 1.06 -16.35
CA GLU A 154 -32.61 0.13 -15.31
C GLU A 154 -32.00 -1.25 -15.57
N LYS A 155 -31.11 -1.75 -14.66
CA LYS A 155 -30.51 -3.10 -14.69
C LYS A 155 -29.98 -3.51 -16.07
N GLY A 156 -29.15 -2.66 -16.70
CA GLY A 156 -28.52 -2.95 -17.99
C GLY A 156 -29.42 -2.69 -19.22
N PHE A 157 -30.54 -2.00 -19.05
CA PHE A 157 -31.47 -1.64 -20.11
C PHE A 157 -31.81 -0.16 -20.09
N VAL A 158 -32.18 0.40 -21.24
CA VAL A 158 -32.91 1.65 -21.30
C VAL A 158 -34.38 1.34 -21.54
N VAL A 159 -35.28 2.00 -20.80
CA VAL A 159 -36.70 1.76 -20.77
C VAL A 159 -37.45 3.07 -21.02
N HIS A 160 -38.43 3.06 -21.91
CA HIS A 160 -39.42 4.12 -22.11
C HIS A 160 -40.80 3.61 -21.65
N ALA A 161 -41.20 3.97 -20.43
CA ALA A 161 -42.38 3.41 -19.77
C ALA A 161 -43.69 3.65 -20.52
N ALA A 162 -43.86 4.85 -21.13
CA ALA A 162 -45.08 5.22 -21.82
C ALA A 162 -45.37 4.36 -23.06
N SER A 163 -44.34 3.85 -23.75
CA SER A 163 -44.53 2.99 -24.94
C SER A 163 -44.20 1.52 -24.69
N GLY A 164 -43.73 1.18 -23.50
CA GLY A 164 -43.26 -0.18 -23.14
C GLY A 164 -41.98 -0.60 -23.87
N ARG A 165 -41.29 0.30 -24.60
CA ARG A 165 -40.05 -0.02 -25.30
C ARG A 165 -38.90 -0.23 -24.33
N ARG A 166 -38.07 -1.23 -24.67
CA ARG A 166 -36.89 -1.59 -23.89
C ARG A 166 -35.77 -2.01 -24.84
N ALA A 167 -34.54 -1.56 -24.58
CA ALA A 167 -33.34 -1.96 -25.31
C ALA A 167 -32.20 -2.24 -24.32
N SER A 168 -31.42 -3.28 -24.56
CA SER A 168 -30.27 -3.60 -23.73
C SER A 168 -29.10 -2.65 -24.01
N PHE A 169 -28.19 -2.49 -23.06
CA PHE A 169 -27.01 -1.63 -23.22
C PHE A 169 -26.13 -2.07 -24.40
N GLY A 170 -25.94 -3.40 -24.58
CA GLY A 170 -25.18 -3.91 -25.71
C GLY A 170 -25.81 -3.60 -27.07
N SER A 171 -27.13 -3.65 -27.17
CA SER A 171 -27.83 -3.25 -28.40
C SER A 171 -27.74 -1.78 -28.74
N LEU A 172 -27.48 -0.92 -27.75
CA LEU A 172 -27.37 0.54 -27.87
C LEU A 172 -25.92 1.02 -27.96
N ALA A 173 -24.94 0.21 -27.65
CA ALA A 173 -23.54 0.59 -27.45
C ALA A 173 -22.96 1.33 -28.67
N ASP A 174 -23.16 0.82 -29.89
CA ASP A 174 -22.67 1.43 -31.11
C ASP A 174 -23.33 2.81 -31.38
N ALA A 175 -24.63 2.91 -31.16
CA ALA A 175 -25.35 4.19 -31.30
C ALA A 175 -24.91 5.17 -30.20
N ALA A 176 -24.75 4.71 -28.97
CA ALA A 176 -24.34 5.54 -27.85
C ALA A 176 -22.91 6.09 -28.00
N SER A 177 -21.98 5.32 -28.60
CA SER A 177 -20.63 5.81 -28.88
C SER A 177 -20.54 7.01 -29.82
N LYS A 178 -21.58 7.23 -30.61
CA LYS A 178 -21.71 8.35 -31.56
C LYS A 178 -22.37 9.59 -30.94
N VAL A 179 -22.89 9.46 -29.71
CA VAL A 179 -23.45 10.59 -28.95
C VAL A 179 -22.27 11.39 -28.35
N GLU A 180 -22.34 12.73 -28.50
CA GLU A 180 -21.33 13.58 -27.85
C GLU A 180 -21.38 13.40 -26.32
N PRO A 181 -20.25 13.07 -25.66
CA PRO A 181 -20.22 12.90 -24.21
C PRO A 181 -20.66 14.19 -23.51
N PRO A 182 -21.57 14.13 -22.54
CA PRO A 182 -22.02 15.30 -21.81
C PRO A 182 -20.90 15.86 -20.95
N LYS A 183 -20.75 17.21 -20.91
CA LYS A 183 -19.73 17.88 -20.08
C LYS A 183 -20.01 17.74 -18.59
N ASP A 184 -21.30 17.86 -18.24
CA ASP A 184 -21.76 17.73 -16.85
C ASP A 184 -22.85 16.67 -16.76
N VAL A 185 -22.82 15.90 -15.69
CA VAL A 185 -23.80 14.83 -15.42
C VAL A 185 -24.27 14.89 -13.97
N ALA A 186 -25.56 14.69 -13.78
CA ALA A 186 -26.13 14.53 -12.46
C ALA A 186 -25.80 13.14 -11.90
N LEU A 187 -25.23 13.12 -10.70
CA LEU A 187 -24.96 11.90 -9.96
C LEU A 187 -26.18 11.53 -9.10
N LYS A 188 -26.34 10.24 -8.81
CA LYS A 188 -27.37 9.75 -7.89
C LYS A 188 -27.17 10.30 -6.48
N ASP A 189 -28.26 10.63 -5.82
CA ASP A 189 -28.23 10.91 -4.38
C ASP A 189 -27.82 9.63 -3.62
N PRO A 190 -26.96 9.72 -2.61
CA PRO A 190 -26.58 8.56 -1.83
C PRO A 190 -27.71 7.77 -1.19
N LYS A 191 -28.87 8.41 -0.90
CA LYS A 191 -30.07 7.72 -0.39
C LYS A 191 -30.66 6.73 -1.42
N ASP A 192 -30.37 6.92 -2.71
CA ASP A 192 -30.89 6.12 -3.81
C ASP A 192 -29.91 5.03 -4.26
N PHE A 193 -28.82 4.83 -3.53
CA PHE A 193 -27.82 3.79 -3.85
C PHE A 193 -28.38 2.37 -3.66
N THR A 194 -28.17 1.56 -4.66
CA THR A 194 -28.60 0.15 -4.69
C THR A 194 -27.41 -0.82 -4.69
N ILE A 195 -26.22 -0.36 -5.12
CA ILE A 195 -24.98 -1.13 -5.23
C ILE A 195 -23.94 -0.63 -4.22
N ILE A 196 -23.67 0.69 -4.20
CA ILE A 196 -22.73 1.28 -3.24
C ILE A 196 -23.27 1.09 -1.82
N GLY A 197 -22.41 0.66 -0.90
CA GLY A 197 -22.75 0.36 0.50
C GLY A 197 -23.28 -1.06 0.73
N LYS A 198 -23.37 -1.89 -0.32
CA LYS A 198 -23.75 -3.30 -0.18
C LYS A 198 -22.54 -4.20 -0.10
N SER A 199 -22.62 -5.26 0.71
CA SER A 199 -21.63 -6.32 0.80
C SER A 199 -21.74 -7.22 -0.44
N LEU A 200 -21.00 -6.89 -1.48
CA LEU A 200 -20.94 -7.68 -2.70
C LEU A 200 -19.66 -8.50 -2.73
N HIS A 201 -19.79 -9.76 -3.14
CA HIS A 201 -18.63 -10.64 -3.33
C HIS A 201 -17.67 -10.08 -4.39
N ARG A 202 -16.38 -10.33 -4.19
CA ARG A 202 -15.34 -9.87 -5.11
C ARG A 202 -15.49 -10.49 -6.49
N LEU A 203 -15.39 -9.66 -7.54
CA LEU A 203 -15.45 -10.08 -8.94
C LEU A 203 -14.28 -10.98 -9.33
N ASP A 204 -13.12 -10.81 -8.69
CA ASP A 204 -11.88 -11.51 -9.01
C ASP A 204 -11.65 -12.83 -8.23
N THR A 205 -12.46 -13.14 -7.22
CA THR A 205 -12.35 -14.38 -6.44
C THR A 205 -12.48 -15.64 -7.30
N PRO A 206 -13.46 -15.76 -8.21
CA PRO A 206 -13.61 -16.99 -9.00
C PRO A 206 -12.35 -17.33 -9.80
N SER A 207 -11.74 -16.35 -10.49
CA SER A 207 -10.52 -16.59 -11.27
C SER A 207 -9.32 -16.93 -10.39
N LYS A 208 -9.22 -16.33 -9.20
CA LYS A 208 -8.12 -16.58 -8.24
C LYS A 208 -8.21 -17.95 -7.57
N THR A 209 -9.41 -18.54 -7.49
CA THR A 209 -9.62 -19.83 -6.82
C THR A 209 -9.70 -21.02 -7.78
N ASN A 210 -9.96 -20.79 -9.07
CA ASN A 210 -10.03 -21.86 -10.08
C ASN A 210 -8.78 -21.96 -10.97
N GLY A 211 -7.73 -21.15 -10.69
CA GLY A 211 -6.47 -21.19 -11.42
C GLY A 211 -6.45 -20.45 -12.76
N THR A 212 -7.49 -19.65 -13.08
CA THR A 212 -7.54 -18.87 -14.34
C THR A 212 -7.02 -17.45 -14.21
N ALA A 213 -6.79 -16.96 -12.99
CA ALA A 213 -6.16 -15.66 -12.75
C ALA A 213 -4.72 -15.67 -13.26
N GLN A 214 -4.31 -14.59 -13.93
CA GLN A 214 -2.95 -14.44 -14.46
C GLN A 214 -2.14 -13.45 -13.61
N PHE A 215 -1.09 -13.97 -13.00
CA PHE A 215 -0.07 -13.22 -12.33
C PHE A 215 1.17 -13.07 -13.22
N GLY A 216 2.15 -12.28 -12.80
CA GLY A 216 3.37 -12.11 -13.59
C GLY A 216 4.14 -13.42 -13.83
N LEU A 217 4.17 -14.31 -12.84
CA LEU A 217 4.80 -15.63 -12.98
C LEU A 217 4.12 -16.52 -14.02
N ASP A 218 2.83 -16.35 -14.27
CA ASP A 218 2.04 -17.18 -15.21
C ASP A 218 2.22 -16.74 -16.66
N VAL A 219 2.76 -15.55 -16.91
CA VAL A 219 2.97 -15.03 -18.28
C VAL A 219 3.97 -15.90 -19.02
N TYR A 220 3.59 -16.36 -20.20
CA TYR A 220 4.44 -17.10 -21.11
C TYR A 220 4.30 -16.57 -22.54
N ILE A 221 5.43 -16.33 -23.20
CA ILE A 221 5.51 -15.97 -24.61
C ILE A 221 6.42 -16.94 -25.36
N PRO A 222 6.17 -17.24 -26.65
CA PRO A 222 6.98 -18.18 -27.42
C PRO A 222 8.46 -17.80 -27.45
N GLY A 223 9.34 -18.79 -27.26
CA GLY A 223 10.81 -18.57 -27.29
C GLY A 223 11.39 -17.92 -26.02
N MET A 224 10.56 -17.65 -25.00
CA MET A 224 11.00 -16.99 -23.77
C MET A 224 11.98 -17.87 -22.98
N LEU A 225 13.07 -17.24 -22.54
CA LEU A 225 14.01 -17.77 -21.58
C LEU A 225 13.66 -17.31 -20.15
N THR A 226 14.27 -17.94 -19.16
CA THR A 226 14.15 -17.52 -17.76
C THR A 226 15.51 -17.14 -17.22
N ALA A 227 15.59 -16.03 -16.49
CA ALA A 227 16.80 -15.58 -15.84
C ALA A 227 16.64 -15.48 -14.31
N VAL A 228 17.71 -15.81 -13.60
CA VAL A 228 17.87 -15.57 -12.17
C VAL A 228 19.20 -14.84 -11.97
N VAL A 229 19.18 -13.75 -11.21
CA VAL A 229 20.38 -12.90 -11.01
C VAL A 229 21.06 -13.23 -9.68
N ALA A 230 22.37 -13.43 -9.69
CA ALA A 230 23.21 -13.44 -8.49
C ALA A 230 23.60 -11.99 -8.16
N ARG A 231 23.13 -11.49 -7.01
CA ARG A 231 23.37 -10.13 -6.52
C ARG A 231 24.40 -10.13 -5.41
N SER A 232 25.10 -9.02 -5.20
CA SER A 232 26.02 -8.87 -4.07
C SER A 232 25.28 -9.17 -2.75
N PRO A 233 25.91 -9.93 -1.84
CA PRO A 233 25.35 -10.19 -0.52
C PRO A 233 25.41 -8.97 0.42
N VAL A 234 26.12 -7.91 0.02
CA VAL A 234 26.29 -6.65 0.74
C VAL A 234 25.76 -5.52 -0.13
N PHE A 235 24.94 -4.63 0.44
CA PHE A 235 24.40 -3.48 -0.28
C PHE A 235 25.53 -2.56 -0.76
N GLY A 236 25.42 -2.07 -2.01
CA GLY A 236 26.46 -1.26 -2.66
C GLY A 236 27.64 -2.06 -3.23
N GLY A 237 27.72 -3.37 -2.96
CA GLY A 237 28.79 -4.23 -3.48
C GLY A 237 28.68 -4.48 -4.99
N LYS A 238 29.84 -4.71 -5.64
CA LYS A 238 29.98 -4.90 -7.09
C LYS A 238 30.70 -6.20 -7.41
N VAL A 239 30.49 -6.71 -8.63
CA VAL A 239 31.26 -7.86 -9.13
C VAL A 239 32.71 -7.42 -9.34
N SER A 240 33.67 -8.13 -8.73
CA SER A 240 35.10 -7.97 -8.98
C SER A 240 35.60 -8.97 -10.03
N SER A 241 35.15 -10.21 -9.92
CA SER A 241 35.41 -11.26 -10.93
C SER A 241 34.35 -12.38 -10.83
N VAL A 242 34.18 -13.12 -11.90
CA VAL A 242 33.28 -14.28 -11.95
C VAL A 242 33.90 -15.44 -12.71
N ASN A 243 33.84 -16.65 -12.14
CA ASN A 243 34.03 -17.88 -12.89
C ASN A 243 32.68 -18.58 -13.08
N ALA A 244 32.26 -18.67 -14.34
CA ALA A 244 30.97 -19.24 -14.75
C ALA A 244 31.08 -20.66 -15.36
N ASP A 245 32.25 -21.26 -15.41
CA ASP A 245 32.47 -22.51 -16.14
C ASP A 245 31.56 -23.61 -15.63
N LYS A 246 31.50 -23.81 -14.32
CA LYS A 246 30.60 -24.81 -13.70
C LYS A 246 29.11 -24.48 -13.93
N ALA A 247 28.73 -23.20 -13.94
CA ALA A 247 27.36 -22.79 -14.20
C ALA A 247 26.91 -23.12 -15.63
N LYS A 248 27.80 -22.92 -16.61
CA LYS A 248 27.55 -23.22 -18.04
C LYS A 248 27.37 -24.71 -18.31
N THR A 249 27.90 -25.61 -17.46
CA THR A 249 27.71 -27.06 -17.63
C THR A 249 26.35 -27.56 -17.15
N VAL A 250 25.56 -26.74 -16.46
CA VAL A 250 24.22 -27.15 -15.99
C VAL A 250 23.28 -27.32 -17.19
N PRO A 251 22.66 -28.50 -17.38
CA PRO A 251 21.75 -28.73 -18.50
C PRO A 251 20.60 -27.71 -18.50
N GLY A 252 20.39 -27.08 -19.66
CA GLY A 252 19.36 -26.06 -19.83
C GLY A 252 19.82 -24.62 -19.58
N VAL A 253 21.01 -24.40 -19.04
CA VAL A 253 21.64 -23.07 -19.01
C VAL A 253 22.06 -22.68 -20.43
N VAL A 254 21.63 -21.52 -20.89
CA VAL A 254 21.89 -20.99 -22.23
C VAL A 254 23.05 -19.99 -22.19
N ASN A 255 23.06 -19.11 -21.17
CA ASN A 255 24.11 -18.10 -21.06
C ASN A 255 24.30 -17.65 -19.60
N VAL A 256 25.46 -17.04 -19.33
CA VAL A 256 25.79 -16.36 -18.07
C VAL A 256 26.40 -15.01 -18.43
N LEU A 257 25.74 -13.92 -18.01
CA LEU A 257 26.05 -12.56 -18.44
C LEU A 257 26.08 -11.61 -17.24
N GLU A 258 26.96 -10.64 -17.30
CA GLU A 258 27.01 -9.56 -16.31
C GLU A 258 25.96 -8.50 -16.64
N VAL A 259 25.28 -8.02 -15.60
CA VAL A 259 24.32 -6.91 -15.64
C VAL A 259 24.62 -5.96 -14.46
N PRO A 260 24.13 -4.72 -14.47
CA PRO A 260 24.46 -3.75 -13.40
C PRO A 260 24.15 -4.23 -11.98
N SER A 261 23.16 -5.11 -11.81
CA SER A 261 22.76 -5.68 -10.50
C SER A 261 23.56 -6.94 -10.10
N GLY A 262 24.43 -7.49 -10.98
CA GLY A 262 25.19 -8.70 -10.71
C GLY A 262 25.34 -9.63 -11.92
N ILE A 263 25.24 -10.93 -11.71
CA ILE A 263 25.44 -11.95 -12.75
C ILE A 263 24.11 -12.66 -13.05
N ALA A 264 23.59 -12.47 -14.25
CA ALA A 264 22.41 -13.15 -14.75
C ALA A 264 22.73 -14.53 -15.31
N VAL A 265 22.07 -15.56 -14.83
CA VAL A 265 22.06 -16.91 -15.42
C VAL A 265 20.78 -17.09 -16.17
N ILE A 266 20.89 -17.30 -17.48
CA ILE A 266 19.80 -17.39 -18.43
C ILE A 266 19.66 -18.85 -18.87
N ALA A 267 18.44 -19.41 -18.81
CA ALA A 267 18.19 -20.81 -19.07
C ALA A 267 16.81 -21.04 -19.72
N ASN A 268 16.57 -22.26 -20.18
CA ASN A 268 15.28 -22.68 -20.74
C ASN A 268 14.13 -22.75 -19.71
N GLY A 269 14.39 -22.46 -18.44
CA GLY A 269 13.42 -22.42 -17.36
C GLY A 269 14.03 -22.00 -16.03
N PHE A 270 13.18 -21.84 -15.03
CA PHE A 270 13.59 -21.34 -13.70
C PHE A 270 14.59 -22.27 -12.98
N TRP A 271 14.33 -23.57 -13.00
CA TRP A 271 15.16 -24.52 -12.26
C TRP A 271 16.59 -24.63 -12.76
N PRO A 272 16.84 -24.80 -14.07
CA PRO A 272 18.20 -24.72 -14.62
C PRO A 272 18.91 -23.37 -14.32
N ALA A 273 18.21 -22.24 -14.42
CA ALA A 273 18.77 -20.92 -14.11
C ALA A 273 19.22 -20.85 -12.66
N LYS A 274 18.36 -21.32 -11.72
CA LYS A 274 18.66 -21.35 -10.27
C LYS A 274 19.86 -22.27 -9.97
N LEU A 275 19.89 -23.48 -10.50
CA LEU A 275 21.02 -24.41 -10.32
C LEU A 275 22.32 -23.85 -10.91
N GLY A 276 22.25 -23.21 -12.08
CA GLY A 276 23.40 -22.53 -12.69
C GLY A 276 23.92 -21.42 -11.79
N ARG A 277 23.02 -20.57 -11.23
CA ARG A 277 23.40 -19.51 -10.28
C ARG A 277 24.13 -20.05 -9.06
N GLU A 278 23.70 -21.19 -8.53
CA GLU A 278 24.33 -21.82 -7.36
C GLU A 278 25.75 -22.38 -7.64
N LYS A 279 26.11 -22.51 -8.94
CA LYS A 279 27.43 -22.97 -9.38
C LYS A 279 28.38 -21.82 -9.75
N LEU A 280 27.93 -20.58 -9.70
CA LEU A 280 28.79 -19.42 -9.93
C LEU A 280 29.81 -19.26 -8.79
N GLU A 281 31.03 -18.94 -9.16
CA GLU A 281 32.07 -18.54 -8.23
C GLU A 281 32.35 -17.05 -8.47
N ILE A 282 31.81 -16.20 -7.59
CA ILE A 282 31.87 -14.73 -7.75
C ILE A 282 32.69 -14.14 -6.62
N VAL A 283 33.66 -13.29 -6.98
CA VAL A 283 34.36 -12.43 -6.04
C VAL A 283 33.68 -11.07 -6.06
N TRP A 284 33.24 -10.63 -4.89
CA TRP A 284 32.57 -9.36 -4.71
C TRP A 284 33.52 -8.32 -4.12
N ASP A 285 33.51 -7.12 -4.68
CA ASP A 285 33.97 -5.93 -3.97
C ASP A 285 32.78 -5.43 -3.12
N GLU A 286 32.90 -5.61 -1.81
CA GLU A 286 31.82 -5.35 -0.87
C GLU A 286 31.69 -3.87 -0.49
N GLY A 287 32.69 -3.05 -0.80
CA GLY A 287 32.69 -1.62 -0.52
C GLY A 287 32.45 -1.28 0.98
N PRO A 288 32.02 -0.06 1.28
CA PRO A 288 31.77 0.39 2.67
C PRO A 288 30.57 -0.31 3.34
N GLY A 289 29.65 -0.86 2.55
CA GLY A 289 28.47 -1.56 3.07
C GLY A 289 28.81 -2.73 4.00
N ARG A 290 30.00 -3.33 3.86
CA ARG A 290 30.47 -4.45 4.71
C ARG A 290 30.62 -4.09 6.19
N GLU A 291 30.73 -2.82 6.54
CA GLU A 291 30.88 -2.37 7.93
C GLU A 291 29.52 -2.18 8.63
N ILE A 292 28.41 -2.27 7.90
CA ILE A 292 27.08 -2.06 8.43
C ILE A 292 26.67 -3.25 9.31
N SER A 293 26.22 -2.95 10.53
CA SER A 293 25.59 -3.92 11.42
C SER A 293 24.38 -3.29 12.13
N THR A 294 23.37 -4.12 12.42
CA THR A 294 22.19 -3.66 13.18
C THR A 294 22.58 -3.11 14.56
N VAL A 295 23.59 -3.69 15.20
CA VAL A 295 24.08 -3.22 16.51
C VAL A 295 24.67 -1.82 16.39
N GLY A 296 25.60 -1.61 15.44
CA GLY A 296 26.24 -0.30 15.25
C GLY A 296 25.24 0.78 14.86
N MET A 297 24.25 0.46 13.98
CA MET A 297 23.18 1.40 13.65
C MET A 297 22.33 1.77 14.86
N ARG A 298 21.99 0.80 15.71
CA ARG A 298 21.22 1.06 16.93
C ARG A 298 21.97 2.00 17.88
N GLU A 299 23.26 1.79 18.09
CA GLU A 299 24.10 2.66 18.93
C GLU A 299 24.15 4.08 18.36
N GLN A 300 24.32 4.22 17.06
CA GLN A 300 24.30 5.51 16.37
C GLN A 300 22.93 6.21 16.53
N TYR A 301 21.82 5.49 16.32
CA TYR A 301 20.48 6.07 16.43
C TYR A 301 20.15 6.46 17.86
N ALA A 302 20.50 5.66 18.84
CA ALA A 302 20.37 5.98 20.26
C ALA A 302 21.17 7.23 20.66
N ALA A 303 22.36 7.43 20.09
CA ALA A 303 23.14 8.65 20.32
C ALA A 303 22.48 9.89 19.70
N LEU A 304 22.03 9.78 18.43
CA LEU A 304 21.36 10.85 17.72
C LEU A 304 20.05 11.25 18.40
N SER A 305 19.28 10.31 18.93
CA SER A 305 17.98 10.58 19.56
C SER A 305 18.06 11.49 20.81
N LYS A 306 19.26 11.69 21.35
CA LYS A 306 19.56 12.57 22.51
C LYS A 306 20.00 13.97 22.10
N THR A 307 20.03 14.26 20.82
CA THR A 307 20.44 15.56 20.26
C THR A 307 19.27 16.23 19.53
N PRO A 308 19.24 17.56 19.41
CA PRO A 308 18.22 18.25 18.63
C PRO A 308 18.27 17.84 17.16
N GLY A 309 17.12 17.49 16.59
CA GLY A 309 16.94 17.18 15.18
C GLY A 309 16.29 18.30 14.37
N ALA A 310 15.95 18.03 13.11
CA ALA A 310 15.11 18.92 12.33
C ALA A 310 13.70 18.96 12.93
N VAL A 311 13.18 20.15 13.18
CA VAL A 311 11.89 20.34 13.87
C VAL A 311 10.73 20.06 12.91
N ALA A 312 10.02 18.97 13.14
CA ALA A 312 8.83 18.58 12.36
C ALA A 312 7.56 19.28 12.90
N ARG A 313 7.46 19.44 14.21
CA ARG A 313 6.35 20.15 14.87
C ARG A 313 6.82 20.81 16.16
N LYS A 314 6.33 22.02 16.41
CA LYS A 314 6.47 22.69 17.71
C LYS A 314 5.20 23.46 18.04
N VAL A 315 4.64 23.21 19.22
CA VAL A 315 3.46 23.90 19.78
C VAL A 315 3.78 24.25 21.22
N GLY A 316 3.47 25.48 21.64
CA GLY A 316 3.74 25.96 22.99
C GLY A 316 5.24 26.04 23.33
N ASP A 317 5.56 25.80 24.60
CA ASP A 317 6.93 25.72 25.12
C ASP A 317 7.18 24.40 25.85
N PRO A 318 7.48 23.32 25.12
CA PRO A 318 7.65 21.99 25.71
C PRO A 318 8.78 21.92 26.74
N ALA A 319 9.88 22.69 26.55
CA ALA A 319 11.02 22.65 27.44
C ALA A 319 10.65 23.21 28.83
N ASN A 320 10.04 24.40 28.88
CA ASN A 320 9.58 24.99 30.13
C ASN A 320 8.43 24.17 30.76
N ALA A 321 7.54 23.62 29.96
CA ALA A 321 6.45 22.78 30.46
C ALA A 321 6.97 21.46 31.07
N LEU A 322 8.01 20.86 30.50
CA LEU A 322 8.69 19.68 31.10
C LEU A 322 9.41 20.04 32.41
N ALA A 323 10.13 21.19 32.44
CA ALA A 323 10.85 21.62 33.64
C ALA A 323 9.90 21.96 34.82
N GLY A 324 8.70 22.46 34.52
CA GLY A 324 7.66 22.76 35.49
C GLY A 324 6.71 21.64 35.82
N ALA A 325 6.85 20.45 35.22
CA ALA A 325 5.94 19.34 35.40
C ALA A 325 6.05 18.74 36.82
N ALA A 326 4.91 18.32 37.38
CA ALA A 326 4.87 17.63 38.67
C ALA A 326 5.55 16.24 38.60
N LYS A 327 5.49 15.61 37.43
CA LYS A 327 6.16 14.33 37.13
C LYS A 327 6.61 14.30 35.68
N THR A 328 7.83 13.83 35.43
CA THR A 328 8.35 13.59 34.08
C THR A 328 8.61 12.11 33.89
N ILE A 329 8.27 11.59 32.73
CA ILE A 329 8.59 10.22 32.31
C ILE A 329 9.30 10.27 30.94
N THR A 330 10.21 9.32 30.74
CA THR A 330 10.95 9.16 29.49
C THR A 330 10.89 7.69 29.04
N ALA A 331 10.92 7.48 27.74
CA ALA A 331 11.01 6.13 27.18
C ALA A 331 11.71 6.17 25.81
N GLU A 332 12.35 5.05 25.46
CA GLU A 332 12.96 4.83 24.16
C GLU A 332 12.27 3.63 23.50
N TYR A 333 11.97 3.75 22.20
CA TYR A 333 11.30 2.70 21.42
C TYR A 333 12.13 2.35 20.20
N GLU A 334 12.10 1.07 19.80
CA GLU A 334 12.84 0.58 18.66
C GLU A 334 11.97 -0.29 17.76
N VAL A 335 12.10 -0.12 16.44
CA VAL A 335 11.54 -1.05 15.46
C VAL A 335 12.58 -1.40 14.40
N PRO A 336 12.66 -2.69 13.97
CA PRO A 336 13.69 -3.16 13.04
C PRO A 336 13.39 -2.78 11.60
N TYR A 337 14.33 -3.03 10.68
CA TYR A 337 14.00 -3.14 9.25
C TYR A 337 13.00 -4.27 9.02
N LEU A 338 12.08 -4.08 8.05
CA LEU A 338 11.13 -5.10 7.63
C LEU A 338 11.14 -5.29 6.11
N SER A 339 11.16 -6.53 5.67
CA SER A 339 10.88 -6.90 4.29
C SER A 339 9.37 -6.95 4.03
N HIS A 340 8.95 -6.68 2.81
CA HIS A 340 7.55 -6.75 2.38
C HIS A 340 7.08 -8.20 2.20
N SER A 341 7.96 -9.04 1.66
CA SER A 341 7.79 -10.49 1.45
C SER A 341 6.43 -10.87 0.84
N PRO A 342 5.99 -10.26 -0.29
CA PRO A 342 4.76 -10.66 -0.95
C PRO A 342 4.83 -12.14 -1.35
N MET A 343 3.70 -12.87 -1.34
CA MET A 343 3.69 -14.31 -1.63
C MET A 343 4.21 -14.62 -3.03
N GLU A 344 3.88 -13.81 -4.03
CA GLU A 344 4.53 -13.84 -5.34
C GLU A 344 5.81 -13.00 -5.28
N PRO A 345 7.02 -13.62 -5.38
CA PRO A 345 8.27 -12.87 -5.49
C PRO A 345 8.28 -11.98 -6.74
N LEU A 346 9.13 -10.97 -6.74
CA LEU A 346 9.25 -10.04 -7.87
C LEU A 346 9.60 -10.80 -9.15
N ASN A 347 8.92 -10.45 -10.24
CA ASN A 347 9.14 -11.03 -11.55
C ASN A 347 8.73 -10.06 -12.65
N VAL A 348 9.39 -10.16 -13.79
CA VAL A 348 9.12 -9.33 -14.97
C VAL A 348 9.38 -10.17 -16.22
N VAL A 349 8.46 -10.14 -17.18
CA VAL A 349 8.69 -10.63 -18.53
C VAL A 349 8.98 -9.43 -19.43
N VAL A 350 10.05 -9.49 -20.21
CA VAL A 350 10.45 -8.45 -21.14
C VAL A 350 10.68 -9.07 -22.52
N ASP A 351 10.05 -8.50 -23.54
CA ASP A 351 10.32 -8.73 -24.95
C ASP A 351 10.84 -7.43 -25.56
N LEU A 352 12.15 -7.37 -25.78
CA LEU A 352 12.85 -6.16 -26.21
C LEU A 352 13.30 -6.29 -27.66
N HIS A 353 12.89 -5.35 -28.49
CA HIS A 353 13.26 -5.16 -29.87
C HIS A 353 13.98 -3.81 -30.06
N ASP A 354 14.52 -3.58 -31.26
CA ASP A 354 15.27 -2.34 -31.57
C ASP A 354 14.39 -1.08 -31.51
N ASP A 355 13.09 -1.21 -31.81
CA ASP A 355 12.16 -0.10 -31.97
C ASP A 355 10.99 -0.12 -30.95
N HIS A 356 10.82 -1.20 -30.20
CA HIS A 356 9.78 -1.32 -29.19
C HIS A 356 10.14 -2.30 -28.07
N CYS A 357 9.43 -2.22 -26.95
CA CYS A 357 9.57 -3.12 -25.81
C CYS A 357 8.20 -3.45 -25.22
N GLU A 358 7.91 -4.74 -25.01
CA GLU A 358 6.74 -5.18 -24.27
C GLU A 358 7.15 -5.75 -22.91
N ILE A 359 6.44 -5.34 -21.86
CA ILE A 359 6.73 -5.72 -20.48
C ILE A 359 5.44 -6.22 -19.81
N TRP A 360 5.50 -7.38 -19.15
CA TRP A 360 4.43 -7.91 -18.29
C TRP A 360 4.95 -8.01 -16.88
N THR A 361 4.30 -7.33 -15.96
CA THR A 361 4.67 -7.38 -14.53
C THR A 361 3.53 -6.92 -13.65
N GLY A 362 3.51 -7.45 -12.43
CA GLY A 362 2.68 -6.90 -11.36
C GLY A 362 3.38 -5.68 -10.75
N THR A 363 2.92 -4.48 -11.06
CA THR A 363 3.49 -3.23 -10.57
C THR A 363 2.45 -2.31 -9.93
N GLN A 364 2.90 -1.52 -8.95
CA GLN A 364 2.17 -0.41 -8.36
C GLN A 364 2.60 0.95 -8.93
N PHE A 365 3.55 0.98 -9.90
CA PHE A 365 4.21 2.22 -10.35
C PHE A 365 4.34 2.29 -11.87
N GLN A 366 3.25 2.06 -12.58
CA GLN A 366 3.21 1.88 -14.03
C GLN A 366 3.92 2.99 -14.81
N THR A 367 3.65 4.26 -14.49
CA THR A 367 4.25 5.40 -15.21
C THR A 367 5.76 5.46 -14.99
N GLY A 368 6.22 5.27 -13.74
CA GLY A 368 7.65 5.29 -13.41
C GLY A 368 8.38 4.11 -14.01
N ASP A 369 7.84 2.91 -13.88
CA ASP A 369 8.42 1.67 -14.42
C ASP A 369 8.56 1.73 -15.96
N ARG A 370 7.54 2.24 -16.65
CA ARG A 370 7.62 2.43 -18.11
C ARG A 370 8.71 3.42 -18.50
N ALA A 371 8.81 4.54 -17.79
CA ALA A 371 9.85 5.54 -18.08
C ALA A 371 11.26 5.02 -17.81
N ALA A 372 11.44 4.30 -16.68
CA ALA A 372 12.71 3.68 -16.32
C ALA A 372 13.13 2.59 -17.32
N ALA A 373 12.20 1.73 -17.73
CA ALA A 373 12.40 0.71 -18.75
C ALA A 373 12.83 1.34 -20.09
N ALA A 374 12.15 2.39 -20.53
CA ALA A 374 12.48 3.12 -21.75
C ALA A 374 13.91 3.68 -21.70
N GLY A 375 14.30 4.27 -20.57
CA GLY A 375 15.67 4.79 -20.36
C GLY A 375 16.74 3.72 -20.48
N VAL A 376 16.53 2.53 -19.88
CA VAL A 376 17.46 1.39 -19.99
C VAL A 376 17.51 0.81 -21.41
N ALA A 377 16.33 0.68 -22.04
CA ALA A 377 16.24 0.15 -23.40
C ALA A 377 16.84 1.11 -24.46
N GLY A 378 16.92 2.40 -24.18
CA GLY A 378 17.29 3.44 -25.14
C GLY A 378 16.12 3.83 -26.07
N LEU A 379 14.90 3.63 -25.61
CA LEU A 379 13.64 3.89 -26.32
C LEU A 379 12.94 5.12 -25.74
N LYS A 380 11.93 5.62 -26.46
CA LYS A 380 10.99 6.59 -25.90
C LYS A 380 9.93 5.86 -25.08
N PRO A 381 9.33 6.51 -24.05
CA PRO A 381 8.25 5.88 -23.26
C PRO A 381 7.07 5.34 -24.08
N GLU A 382 6.74 5.99 -25.19
CA GLU A 382 5.65 5.57 -26.10
C GLU A 382 5.96 4.28 -26.87
N GLN A 383 7.24 3.90 -26.97
CA GLN A 383 7.70 2.65 -27.58
C GLN A 383 7.76 1.48 -26.56
N VAL A 384 7.42 1.74 -25.29
CA VAL A 384 7.35 0.73 -24.24
C VAL A 384 5.90 0.47 -23.85
N GLU A 385 5.41 -0.73 -24.13
CA GLU A 385 4.11 -1.20 -23.67
C GLU A 385 4.28 -1.97 -22.35
N LEU A 386 3.80 -1.40 -21.25
CA LEU A 386 3.79 -2.05 -19.95
C LEU A 386 2.39 -2.56 -19.64
N ARG A 387 2.26 -3.87 -19.54
CA ARG A 387 1.02 -4.61 -19.25
C ARG A 387 1.01 -5.03 -17.78
N THR A 388 0.15 -4.41 -16.99
CA THR A 388 0.03 -4.74 -15.57
C THR A 388 -0.75 -6.03 -15.39
N THR A 389 -0.12 -7.04 -14.78
CA THR A 389 -0.78 -8.30 -14.38
C THR A 389 -1.41 -8.15 -12.99
N LEU A 390 -2.16 -9.15 -12.54
CA LEU A 390 -2.51 -9.26 -11.12
C LEU A 390 -1.22 -9.39 -10.30
N LEU A 391 -1.22 -8.80 -9.11
CA LEU A 391 -0.10 -8.86 -8.17
C LEU A 391 -0.40 -9.89 -7.07
N GLY A 392 0.50 -10.85 -6.87
CA GLY A 392 0.45 -11.78 -5.74
C GLY A 392 0.92 -11.16 -4.43
N GLY A 393 0.37 -9.97 -4.12
CA GLY A 393 0.78 -9.09 -3.04
C GLY A 393 1.74 -8.00 -3.51
N GLY A 394 1.89 -6.96 -2.68
CA GLY A 394 2.80 -5.84 -2.97
C GLY A 394 3.28 -5.18 -1.69
N PHE A 395 2.35 -4.71 -0.87
CA PHE A 395 2.60 -4.04 0.42
C PHE A 395 3.49 -2.80 0.33
N GLY A 396 3.63 -2.22 -0.88
CA GLY A 396 4.54 -1.11 -1.20
C GLY A 396 5.75 -1.51 -2.05
N ARG A 397 6.21 -2.77 -1.99
CA ARG A 397 7.44 -3.22 -2.67
C ARG A 397 7.43 -2.98 -4.17
N ARG A 398 6.27 -3.12 -4.80
CA ARG A 398 6.11 -3.02 -6.26
C ARG A 398 5.87 -1.58 -6.74
N ALA A 399 5.96 -0.58 -5.84
CA ALA A 399 6.05 0.85 -6.17
C ALA A 399 7.47 1.38 -5.92
N ASN A 400 8.49 0.65 -6.33
CA ASN A 400 9.87 1.02 -6.06
C ASN A 400 10.24 2.33 -6.78
N PRO A 401 10.76 3.35 -6.08
CA PRO A 401 11.07 4.65 -6.68
C PRO A 401 12.22 4.60 -7.69
N ALA A 402 13.04 3.54 -7.66
CA ALA A 402 14.11 3.29 -8.63
C ALA A 402 13.69 2.28 -9.71
N SER A 403 12.45 1.74 -9.67
CA SER A 403 11.98 0.69 -10.59
C SER A 403 12.95 -0.51 -10.69
N ASP A 404 13.55 -0.91 -9.55
CA ASP A 404 14.72 -1.78 -9.47
C ASP A 404 14.56 -3.13 -10.20
N PHE A 405 13.45 -3.83 -9.94
CA PHE A 405 13.20 -5.15 -10.54
C PHE A 405 12.81 -5.06 -12.02
N VAL A 406 12.22 -3.94 -12.46
CA VAL A 406 11.88 -3.71 -13.87
C VAL A 406 13.11 -3.35 -14.67
N THR A 407 13.93 -2.40 -14.20
CA THR A 407 15.17 -2.01 -14.86
C THR A 407 16.16 -3.18 -14.93
N GLU A 408 16.27 -4.00 -13.89
CA GLU A 408 17.06 -5.23 -13.91
C GLU A 408 16.60 -6.17 -15.04
N ALA A 409 15.31 -6.38 -15.17
CA ALA A 409 14.78 -7.27 -16.22
C ALA A 409 15.05 -6.75 -17.63
N VAL A 410 14.95 -5.43 -17.86
CA VAL A 410 15.28 -4.83 -19.15
C VAL A 410 16.79 -4.93 -19.44
N HIS A 411 17.66 -4.74 -18.44
CA HIS A 411 19.09 -4.99 -18.60
C HIS A 411 19.39 -6.45 -19.00
N VAL A 412 18.72 -7.42 -18.36
CA VAL A 412 18.87 -8.83 -18.72
C VAL A 412 18.38 -9.08 -20.16
N ALA A 413 17.23 -8.56 -20.55
CA ALA A 413 16.70 -8.72 -21.92
C ALA A 413 17.65 -8.14 -22.97
N LYS A 414 18.24 -6.98 -22.69
CA LYS A 414 19.20 -6.31 -23.59
C LYS A 414 20.44 -7.15 -23.89
N VAL A 415 20.94 -7.89 -22.90
CA VAL A 415 22.11 -8.78 -23.09
C VAL A 415 21.71 -10.17 -23.55
N ALA A 416 20.52 -10.66 -23.21
CA ALA A 416 20.01 -11.97 -23.63
C ALA A 416 19.65 -12.00 -25.12
N LYS A 417 19.21 -10.88 -25.69
CA LYS A 417 18.72 -10.76 -27.09
C LYS A 417 17.61 -11.78 -27.40
N ALA A 418 16.74 -12.03 -26.45
CA ALA A 418 15.60 -12.92 -26.55
C ALA A 418 14.55 -12.47 -25.52
N PRO A 419 13.27 -12.80 -25.70
CA PRO A 419 12.27 -12.63 -24.65
C PRO A 419 12.73 -13.31 -23.36
N VAL A 420 12.66 -12.64 -22.23
CA VAL A 420 13.15 -13.20 -20.96
C VAL A 420 12.21 -12.90 -19.79
N LYS A 421 12.00 -13.90 -18.95
CA LYS A 421 11.38 -13.75 -17.63
C LYS A 421 12.48 -13.70 -16.58
N VAL A 422 12.63 -12.58 -15.90
CA VAL A 422 13.48 -12.48 -14.69
C VAL A 422 12.65 -12.82 -13.47
N VAL A 423 13.14 -13.75 -12.67
CA VAL A 423 12.46 -14.21 -11.45
C VAL A 423 13.37 -14.03 -10.25
N TRP A 424 12.89 -13.34 -9.24
CA TRP A 424 13.52 -13.29 -7.93
C TRP A 424 13.12 -14.52 -7.12
N THR A 425 14.06 -15.16 -6.43
CA THR A 425 13.71 -16.19 -5.45
C THR A 425 13.20 -15.54 -4.16
N ARG A 426 12.62 -16.31 -3.24
CA ARG A 426 12.25 -15.78 -1.93
C ARG A 426 13.44 -15.21 -1.19
N GLU A 427 14.61 -15.84 -1.31
CA GLU A 427 15.85 -15.36 -0.73
C GLU A 427 16.30 -14.03 -1.33
N ASP A 428 16.11 -13.84 -2.63
CA ASP A 428 16.38 -12.57 -3.30
C ASP A 428 15.45 -11.46 -2.80
N ASP A 429 14.15 -11.76 -2.68
CA ASP A 429 13.13 -10.82 -2.24
C ASP A 429 13.37 -10.36 -0.77
N ILE A 430 13.67 -11.30 0.15
CA ILE A 430 13.91 -10.96 1.55
C ILE A 430 15.25 -10.24 1.75
N ARG A 431 16.29 -10.58 0.96
CA ARG A 431 17.63 -9.98 1.07
C ARG A 431 17.83 -8.77 0.16
N GLY A 432 16.91 -8.50 -0.73
CA GLY A 432 17.05 -7.51 -1.78
C GLY A 432 16.99 -6.05 -1.35
N GLY A 433 16.86 -5.76 -0.06
CA GLY A 433 16.72 -4.38 0.42
C GLY A 433 15.33 -3.79 0.20
N TRP A 434 15.30 -2.45 0.08
CA TRP A 434 14.06 -1.68 -0.05
C TRP A 434 13.10 -1.95 1.11
N TYR A 435 13.69 -1.96 2.32
CA TYR A 435 12.98 -2.28 3.55
C TYR A 435 12.14 -1.11 4.07
N ARG A 436 11.16 -1.39 4.94
CA ARG A 436 10.72 -0.41 5.90
C ARG A 436 11.93 -0.03 6.75
N PRO A 437 12.25 1.28 6.91
CA PRO A 437 13.40 1.70 7.71
C PRO A 437 13.36 1.17 9.14
N MET A 438 14.52 0.97 9.73
CA MET A 438 14.69 0.83 11.16
C MET A 438 14.49 2.20 11.81
N TRP A 439 13.81 2.24 12.96
CA TRP A 439 13.53 3.46 13.69
C TRP A 439 13.91 3.35 15.16
N TYR A 440 14.33 4.47 15.71
CA TYR A 440 14.61 4.67 17.11
C TYR A 440 13.94 5.96 17.58
N ASP A 441 13.12 5.86 18.62
CA ASP A 441 12.30 6.97 19.11
C ASP A 441 12.67 7.25 20.57
N HIS A 442 12.88 8.51 20.92
CA HIS A 442 13.07 8.98 22.30
C HIS A 442 11.95 9.92 22.68
N PHE A 443 11.28 9.62 23.79
CA PHE A 443 10.16 10.40 24.31
C PHE A 443 10.46 11.00 25.66
N ALA A 444 9.86 12.19 25.93
CA ALA A 444 9.61 12.68 27.28
C ALA A 444 8.22 13.29 27.39
N ALA A 445 7.54 13.05 28.48
CA ALA A 445 6.25 13.67 28.80
C ALA A 445 6.25 14.24 30.21
N GLY A 446 5.73 15.46 30.35
CA GLY A 446 5.47 16.13 31.62
C GLY A 446 4.01 15.99 32.02
N LEU A 447 3.74 15.63 33.27
CA LEU A 447 2.42 15.52 33.85
C LEU A 447 2.17 16.62 34.89
N ASP A 448 0.96 17.16 34.95
CA ASP A 448 0.52 18.02 36.04
C ASP A 448 0.24 17.24 37.33
N ALA A 449 -0.12 17.94 38.41
CA ALA A 449 -0.45 17.30 39.70
C ALA A 449 -1.67 16.39 39.63
N ASN A 450 -2.51 16.52 38.61
CA ASN A 450 -3.68 15.67 38.37
C ASN A 450 -3.41 14.49 37.42
N GLY A 451 -2.14 14.33 37.00
CA GLY A 451 -1.71 13.26 36.09
C GLY A 451 -2.10 13.49 34.63
N ASN A 452 -2.44 14.73 34.22
CA ASN A 452 -2.68 15.05 32.81
C ASN A 452 -1.38 15.42 32.10
N PRO A 453 -1.15 14.99 30.83
CA PRO A 453 0.02 15.39 30.06
C PRO A 453 -0.06 16.88 29.70
N VAL A 454 0.96 17.64 30.08
CA VAL A 454 1.11 19.06 29.81
C VAL A 454 2.24 19.36 28.84
N ALA A 455 3.15 18.40 28.64
CA ALA A 455 4.24 18.47 27.68
C ALA A 455 4.51 17.11 27.06
N TRP A 456 4.96 17.15 25.80
CA TRP A 456 5.34 15.97 25.03
C TRP A 456 6.50 16.31 24.10
N THR A 457 7.58 15.57 24.18
CA THR A 457 8.67 15.64 23.19
C THR A 457 8.91 14.27 22.60
N HIS A 458 9.20 14.25 21.30
CA HIS A 458 9.45 13.04 20.54
C HIS A 458 10.56 13.28 19.53
N THR A 459 11.71 12.63 19.71
CA THR A 459 12.81 12.64 18.74
C THR A 459 12.82 11.32 17.99
N ILE A 460 12.69 11.40 16.67
CA ILE A 460 12.64 10.26 15.75
C ILE A 460 13.97 10.17 15.01
N VAL A 461 14.54 8.96 14.92
CA VAL A 461 15.78 8.68 14.19
C VAL A 461 15.56 7.51 13.24
N GLY A 462 15.75 7.73 11.94
CA GLY A 462 15.67 6.68 10.92
C GLY A 462 15.91 7.21 9.52
N GLN A 463 16.12 6.31 8.57
CA GLN A 463 16.40 6.70 7.18
C GLN A 463 15.17 7.29 6.50
N SER A 464 15.37 8.37 5.73
CA SER A 464 14.35 8.91 4.83
C SER A 464 14.09 7.95 3.68
N ILE A 465 12.82 7.72 3.37
CA ILE A 465 12.41 6.94 2.18
C ILE A 465 12.33 7.78 0.91
N PHE A 466 12.39 9.11 1.02
CA PHE A 466 12.35 10.03 -0.11
C PHE A 466 13.73 10.53 -0.54
N ASP A 467 14.69 10.54 0.38
CA ASP A 467 16.04 11.06 0.07
C ASP A 467 16.70 10.26 -1.06
N GLY A 468 17.29 10.98 -2.01
CA GLY A 468 17.88 10.38 -3.21
C GLY A 468 16.90 9.85 -4.25
N THR A 469 15.58 10.02 -4.05
CA THR A 469 14.54 9.60 -5.00
C THR A 469 13.92 10.79 -5.74
N MET A 470 13.14 10.51 -6.79
CA MET A 470 12.36 11.53 -7.49
C MET A 470 11.33 12.25 -6.60
N PHE A 471 11.01 11.70 -5.45
CA PHE A 471 10.05 12.25 -4.49
C PHE A 471 10.68 13.20 -3.47
N ALA A 472 12.02 13.34 -3.42
CA ALA A 472 12.74 14.16 -2.44
C ALA A 472 12.26 15.62 -2.42
N GLY A 473 12.13 16.24 -3.59
CA GLY A 473 11.66 17.62 -3.73
C GLY A 473 10.20 17.85 -3.30
N PHE A 474 9.42 16.78 -3.22
CA PHE A 474 8.02 16.82 -2.79
C PHE A 474 7.87 16.46 -1.30
N GLY A 475 8.60 15.45 -0.82
CA GLY A 475 8.42 14.85 0.50
C GLY A 475 9.36 15.40 1.58
N ILE A 476 10.45 16.10 1.22
CA ILE A 476 11.42 16.63 2.19
C ILE A 476 11.36 18.15 2.20
N LYS A 477 11.12 18.72 3.38
CA LYS A 477 11.12 20.17 3.60
C LYS A 477 11.85 20.50 4.88
N ASP A 478 12.77 21.48 4.82
CA ASP A 478 13.56 21.97 5.97
C ASP A 478 14.27 20.85 6.76
N GLY A 479 14.73 19.80 6.02
CA GLY A 479 15.38 18.62 6.59
C GLY A 479 14.43 17.57 7.16
N VAL A 480 13.12 17.78 7.09
CA VAL A 480 12.08 16.86 7.56
C VAL A 480 11.50 16.08 6.37
N ASP A 481 11.66 14.76 6.37
CA ASP A 481 10.91 13.84 5.54
C ASP A 481 9.51 13.66 6.14
N ALA A 482 8.49 14.09 5.42
CA ALA A 482 7.10 14.04 5.88
C ALA A 482 6.62 12.61 6.21
N ALA A 483 7.08 11.60 5.43
CA ALA A 483 6.72 10.22 5.67
C ALA A 483 7.37 9.64 6.95
N SER A 484 8.53 10.17 7.36
CA SER A 484 9.22 9.74 8.57
C SER A 484 8.52 10.16 9.86
N VAL A 485 7.67 11.18 9.81
CA VAL A 485 7.04 11.80 10.98
C VAL A 485 5.51 11.69 10.99
N GLU A 486 4.92 11.02 10.01
CA GLU A 486 3.48 10.72 9.96
C GLU A 486 3.02 10.03 11.25
N GLY A 487 1.87 10.43 11.80
CA GLY A 487 1.33 9.89 13.05
C GLY A 487 1.98 10.43 14.32
N ALA A 488 3.12 11.12 14.21
CA ALA A 488 3.79 11.80 15.32
C ALA A 488 3.69 13.34 15.20
N ALA A 489 4.03 13.89 14.03
CA ALA A 489 3.94 15.34 13.81
C ALA A 489 2.48 15.82 13.69
N ASP A 490 1.57 14.96 13.28
CA ASP A 490 0.12 15.23 13.17
C ASP A 490 -0.73 14.55 14.26
N ILE A 491 -0.10 14.21 15.41
CA ILE A 491 -0.80 13.63 16.56
C ILE A 491 -2.03 14.46 16.92
N ILE A 492 -3.18 13.78 17.05
CA ILE A 492 -4.49 14.42 17.23
C ILE A 492 -4.89 14.62 18.70
N TYR A 493 -4.10 14.13 19.63
CA TYR A 493 -4.31 14.30 21.06
C TYR A 493 -4.09 15.78 21.49
N ASN A 494 -4.98 16.29 22.30
CA ASN A 494 -4.93 17.65 22.81
C ASN A 494 -3.91 17.78 23.94
N ILE A 495 -2.63 17.89 23.60
CA ILE A 495 -1.52 18.13 24.51
C ILE A 495 -1.03 19.57 24.26
N PRO A 496 -0.94 20.44 25.28
CA PRO A 496 -0.72 21.88 25.05
C PRO A 496 0.69 22.23 24.57
N ASN A 497 1.68 21.43 24.89
CA ASN A 497 3.07 21.70 24.52
C ASN A 497 3.68 20.45 23.86
N ILE A 498 3.97 20.53 22.56
CA ILE A 498 4.46 19.40 21.76
C ILE A 498 5.71 19.83 20.99
N GLN A 499 6.72 18.99 20.95
CA GLN A 499 7.83 19.05 19.99
C GLN A 499 8.11 17.69 19.41
N VAL A 500 8.26 17.65 18.07
CA VAL A 500 8.67 16.45 17.33
C VAL A 500 9.88 16.83 16.48
N ASP A 501 10.98 16.11 16.66
CA ASP A 501 12.23 16.30 15.95
C ASP A 501 12.59 15.06 15.13
N LEU A 502 13.29 15.23 14.01
CA LEU A 502 13.72 14.16 13.13
C LEU A 502 15.23 14.19 12.86
N HIS A 503 15.87 13.04 12.95
CA HIS A 503 17.19 12.76 12.36
C HIS A 503 17.06 11.73 11.23
N SER A 504 17.64 12.02 10.06
CA SER A 504 17.63 11.12 8.90
C SER A 504 19.06 10.68 8.54
N PRO A 505 19.66 9.74 9.30
CA PRO A 505 20.98 9.21 8.97
C PRO A 505 20.95 8.42 7.66
N LYS A 506 22.07 8.46 6.92
CA LYS A 506 22.22 7.74 5.65
C LYS A 506 23.11 6.52 5.83
N ASN A 507 22.80 5.46 5.13
CA ASN A 507 23.65 4.27 4.96
C ASN A 507 23.29 3.56 3.66
N GLU A 508 24.00 2.48 3.30
CA GLU A 508 23.84 1.75 2.05
C GLU A 508 22.59 0.84 1.99
N VAL A 509 21.84 0.68 3.08
CA VAL A 509 20.65 -0.19 3.09
C VAL A 509 19.51 0.52 2.36
N PRO A 510 19.02 0.00 1.20
CA PRO A 510 17.93 0.62 0.49
C PRO A 510 16.63 0.53 1.29
N VAL A 511 15.89 1.63 1.36
CA VAL A 511 14.63 1.73 2.09
C VAL A 511 13.52 2.34 1.22
N GLN A 512 12.28 1.99 1.53
CA GLN A 512 11.10 2.56 0.90
C GLN A 512 9.85 2.39 1.79
N TRP A 513 8.70 2.87 1.31
CA TRP A 513 7.40 2.68 1.95
C TRP A 513 7.03 1.20 2.08
N TRP A 514 6.60 0.85 3.26
CA TRP A 514 6.01 -0.42 3.62
C TRP A 514 4.57 -0.15 4.09
N ARG A 515 3.64 -1.07 3.96
CA ARG A 515 2.21 -0.87 4.28
C ARG A 515 2.03 -0.06 5.57
N SER A 516 1.44 1.14 5.47
CA SER A 516 1.26 2.21 6.46
C SER A 516 2.40 3.22 6.61
N VAL A 517 3.46 3.11 5.81
CA VAL A 517 4.54 4.11 5.70
C VAL A 517 5.09 4.53 7.09
N GLY A 518 5.17 5.81 7.43
CA GLY A 518 5.62 6.30 8.73
C GLY A 518 4.71 5.89 9.88
N HIS A 519 3.40 5.82 9.65
CA HIS A 519 2.45 5.34 10.65
C HIS A 519 2.77 3.93 11.16
N SER A 520 3.54 3.11 10.42
CA SER A 520 3.92 1.75 10.80
C SER A 520 4.86 1.68 12.01
N HIS A 521 5.60 2.78 12.33
CA HIS A 521 6.45 2.87 13.52
C HIS A 521 5.90 3.84 14.54
N THR A 522 5.44 5.02 14.10
CA THR A 522 4.90 6.06 15.00
C THR A 522 3.64 5.58 15.72
N GLY A 523 2.77 4.80 15.03
CA GLY A 523 1.60 4.20 15.67
C GLY A 523 1.98 3.36 16.90
N PHE A 524 3.04 2.56 16.79
CA PHE A 524 3.55 1.79 17.92
C PHE A 524 4.12 2.66 19.03
N SER A 525 5.10 3.51 18.70
CA SER A 525 5.83 4.28 19.72
C SER A 525 4.94 5.30 20.43
N VAL A 526 4.12 6.05 19.69
CA VAL A 526 3.21 7.07 20.25
C VAL A 526 2.16 6.45 21.15
N GLU A 527 1.46 5.39 20.69
CA GLU A 527 0.35 4.80 21.44
C GLU A 527 0.81 3.95 22.63
N ALA A 528 1.97 3.30 22.54
CA ALA A 528 2.56 2.61 23.68
C ALA A 528 3.06 3.61 24.73
N PHE A 529 3.71 4.72 24.32
CA PHE A 529 4.14 5.74 25.27
C PHE A 529 2.95 6.48 25.90
N LEU A 530 1.88 6.74 25.16
CA LEU A 530 0.66 7.34 25.72
C LEU A 530 0.03 6.44 26.80
N ASP A 531 0.10 5.13 26.65
CA ASP A 531 -0.33 4.18 27.69
C ASP A 531 0.58 4.26 28.94
N GLU A 532 1.91 4.42 28.77
CA GLU A 532 2.82 4.69 29.88
C GLU A 532 2.46 6.00 30.61
N VAL A 533 2.12 7.05 29.86
CA VAL A 533 1.63 8.34 30.39
C VAL A 533 0.35 8.14 31.20
N ALA A 534 -0.60 7.36 30.73
CA ALA A 534 -1.84 7.07 31.44
C ALA A 534 -1.54 6.41 32.81
N HIS A 535 -0.76 5.36 32.80
CA HIS A 535 -0.39 4.65 34.04
C HIS A 535 0.43 5.52 34.99
N ALA A 536 1.38 6.32 34.47
CA ALA A 536 2.18 7.25 35.27
C ALA A 536 1.32 8.33 35.95
N GLY A 537 0.24 8.75 35.27
CA GLY A 537 -0.77 9.69 35.77
C GLY A 537 -1.88 9.03 36.61
N GLY A 538 -1.84 7.72 36.86
CA GLY A 538 -2.87 6.98 37.61
C GLY A 538 -4.23 6.94 36.90
N LYS A 539 -4.23 6.99 35.56
CA LYS A 539 -5.45 7.04 34.75
C LYS A 539 -5.67 5.74 33.99
N ASP A 540 -6.95 5.39 33.79
CA ASP A 540 -7.32 4.34 32.84
C ASP A 540 -6.91 4.76 31.42
N PRO A 541 -6.24 3.89 30.64
CA PRO A 541 -5.76 4.23 29.30
C PRO A 541 -6.85 4.64 28.29
N TYR A 542 -8.04 4.07 28.39
CA TYR A 542 -9.19 4.49 27.58
C TYR A 542 -9.68 5.88 28.00
N GLN A 543 -9.83 6.12 29.31
CA GLN A 543 -10.34 7.41 29.81
C GLN A 543 -9.39 8.55 29.50
N LEU A 544 -8.06 8.34 29.59
CA LEU A 544 -7.09 9.35 29.18
C LEU A 544 -7.22 9.69 27.70
N ARG A 545 -7.26 8.67 26.83
CA ARG A 545 -7.44 8.89 25.37
C ARG A 545 -8.73 9.65 25.09
N ARG A 546 -9.81 9.25 25.71
CA ARG A 546 -11.12 9.90 25.56
C ARG A 546 -11.09 11.37 25.96
N ALA A 547 -10.42 11.71 27.05
CA ALA A 547 -10.25 13.10 27.50
C ALA A 547 -9.41 13.93 26.51
N LEU A 548 -8.30 13.37 26.03
CA LEU A 548 -7.41 14.04 25.07
C LEU A 548 -8.02 14.17 23.67
N LEU A 549 -9.02 13.37 23.33
CA LEU A 549 -9.71 13.38 22.04
C LEU A 549 -11.05 14.13 22.08
N ALA A 550 -11.35 14.89 23.14
CA ALA A 550 -12.64 15.57 23.31
C ALA A 550 -13.09 16.41 22.09
N ASN A 551 -12.15 16.94 21.34
CA ASN A 551 -12.38 17.76 20.13
C ASN A 551 -12.32 16.94 18.83
N GLN A 552 -12.25 15.60 18.90
CA GLN A 552 -12.09 14.69 17.75
C GLN A 552 -13.28 13.70 17.70
N PRO A 553 -14.48 14.13 17.32
CA PRO A 553 -15.69 13.32 17.44
C PRO A 553 -15.64 12.01 16.64
N ARG A 554 -15.01 12.00 15.47
CA ARG A 554 -14.85 10.77 14.66
C ARG A 554 -13.92 9.76 15.32
N MET A 555 -12.80 10.21 15.92
CA MET A 555 -11.91 9.32 16.67
C MET A 555 -12.56 8.82 17.95
N LEU A 556 -13.32 9.67 18.65
CA LEU A 556 -14.10 9.24 19.82
C LEU A 556 -15.11 8.15 19.45
N ALA A 557 -15.79 8.28 18.31
CA ALA A 557 -16.77 7.30 17.87
C ALA A 557 -16.14 5.92 17.64
N VAL A 558 -14.97 5.85 17.01
CA VAL A 558 -14.27 4.56 16.81
C VAL A 558 -13.69 4.02 18.12
N LEU A 559 -13.14 4.89 18.98
CA LEU A 559 -12.61 4.48 20.28
C LEU A 559 -13.71 3.90 21.17
N ASP A 560 -14.81 4.64 21.34
CA ASP A 560 -15.93 4.23 22.19
C ASP A 560 -16.57 2.93 21.65
N LEU A 561 -16.72 2.78 20.33
CA LEU A 561 -17.25 1.57 19.71
C LEU A 561 -16.33 0.35 19.91
N ALA A 562 -15.03 0.49 19.71
CA ALA A 562 -14.08 -0.61 19.92
C ALA A 562 -14.07 -1.08 21.38
N VAL A 563 -14.09 -0.14 22.32
CA VAL A 563 -14.09 -0.37 23.76
C VAL A 563 -15.40 -1.04 24.20
N GLU A 564 -16.56 -0.58 23.69
CA GLU A 564 -17.86 -1.20 23.94
C GLU A 564 -17.87 -2.67 23.47
N LYS A 565 -17.50 -2.90 22.21
CA LYS A 565 -17.51 -4.26 21.59
C LYS A 565 -16.48 -5.19 22.21
N ALA A 566 -15.38 -4.66 22.72
CA ALA A 566 -14.38 -5.43 23.47
C ALA A 566 -14.78 -5.67 24.93
N HIS A 567 -15.86 -5.10 25.42
CA HIS A 567 -16.28 -5.15 26.83
C HIS A 567 -15.16 -4.68 27.78
N TRP A 568 -14.57 -3.49 27.49
CA TRP A 568 -13.51 -2.89 28.33
C TRP A 568 -13.93 -2.78 29.79
N GLY A 569 -13.05 -3.17 30.71
CA GLY A 569 -13.37 -3.22 32.15
C GLY A 569 -14.24 -4.39 32.59
N GLY A 570 -14.78 -5.18 31.66
CA GLY A 570 -15.53 -6.40 31.96
C GLY A 570 -14.62 -7.58 32.35
N PRO A 571 -15.22 -8.68 32.87
CA PRO A 571 -14.46 -9.84 33.31
C PRO A 571 -13.68 -10.49 32.15
N LEU A 572 -12.53 -11.08 32.50
CA LEU A 572 -11.66 -11.80 31.59
C LEU A 572 -11.33 -13.20 32.13
N PRO A 573 -11.00 -14.17 31.27
CA PRO A 573 -10.39 -15.42 31.70
C PRO A 573 -9.11 -15.15 32.50
N GLN A 574 -8.78 -16.07 33.40
CA GLN A 574 -7.57 -15.94 34.22
C GLN A 574 -6.30 -15.82 33.33
N GLY A 575 -5.45 -14.84 33.62
CA GLY A 575 -4.22 -14.56 32.87
C GLY A 575 -4.41 -13.77 31.59
N HIS A 576 -5.64 -13.42 31.23
CA HIS A 576 -5.90 -12.54 30.09
C HIS A 576 -5.92 -11.06 30.52
N ALA A 577 -5.53 -10.20 29.60
CA ALA A 577 -5.62 -8.75 29.75
C ALA A 577 -5.94 -8.08 28.42
N ARG A 578 -6.45 -6.84 28.49
CA ARG A 578 -6.76 -6.02 27.30
C ARG A 578 -5.87 -4.79 27.23
N GLY A 579 -5.56 -4.38 26.00
CA GLY A 579 -4.89 -3.13 25.70
C GLY A 579 -5.58 -2.42 24.55
N VAL A 580 -5.62 -1.10 24.61
CA VAL A 580 -6.29 -0.25 23.64
C VAL A 580 -5.27 0.65 22.93
N ALA A 581 -5.49 0.90 21.63
CA ALA A 581 -4.77 1.87 20.85
C ALA A 581 -5.68 2.51 19.78
N THR A 582 -5.40 3.76 19.41
CA THR A 582 -6.09 4.46 18.33
C THR A 582 -5.07 4.98 17.33
N HIS A 583 -5.49 5.17 16.09
CA HIS A 583 -4.60 5.81 15.12
C HIS A 583 -5.39 6.51 14.02
N PHE A 584 -4.96 7.72 13.67
CA PHE A 584 -5.44 8.46 12.50
C PHE A 584 -4.41 8.32 11.38
N SER A 585 -4.81 7.79 10.24
CA SER A 585 -3.94 7.65 9.07
C SER A 585 -4.76 7.55 7.78
N PHE A 586 -4.23 8.09 6.68
CA PHE A 586 -4.89 8.06 5.37
C PHE A 586 -6.33 8.60 5.40
N ASP A 587 -6.56 9.65 6.20
CA ASP A 587 -7.85 10.29 6.49
C ASP A 587 -8.90 9.37 7.16
N SER A 588 -8.49 8.19 7.63
CA SER A 588 -9.33 7.25 8.36
C SER A 588 -8.98 7.18 9.84
N TYR A 589 -9.97 6.89 10.65
CA TYR A 589 -9.87 6.75 12.11
C TYR A 589 -10.03 5.28 12.49
N VAL A 590 -9.09 4.73 13.24
CA VAL A 590 -9.14 3.33 13.68
C VAL A 590 -8.83 3.25 15.17
N ALA A 591 -9.62 2.45 15.89
CA ALA A 591 -9.32 2.02 17.24
C ALA A 591 -9.29 0.50 17.31
N GLN A 592 -8.36 -0.04 18.09
CA GLN A 592 -8.25 -1.48 18.32
C GLN A 592 -8.11 -1.80 19.79
N VAL A 593 -8.76 -2.87 20.22
CA VAL A 593 -8.59 -3.48 21.54
C VAL A 593 -8.11 -4.91 21.35
N ALA A 594 -6.91 -5.20 21.82
CA ALA A 594 -6.34 -6.54 21.80
C ALA A 594 -6.55 -7.24 23.16
N GLU A 595 -6.93 -8.53 23.13
CA GLU A 595 -6.97 -9.41 24.29
C GLU A 595 -5.83 -10.44 24.18
N VAL A 596 -4.94 -10.46 25.19
CA VAL A 596 -3.77 -11.31 25.18
C VAL A 596 -3.65 -12.11 26.49
N SER A 597 -2.87 -13.20 26.42
CA SER A 597 -2.26 -13.84 27.59
C SER A 597 -0.75 -14.01 27.34
N VAL A 598 0.02 -14.05 28.43
CA VAL A 598 1.47 -14.29 28.38
C VAL A 598 1.76 -15.54 29.20
N GLU A 599 2.35 -16.54 28.56
CA GLU A 599 2.72 -17.79 29.21
C GLU A 599 3.98 -17.62 30.07
N LYS A 600 4.24 -18.56 30.98
CA LYS A 600 5.39 -18.50 31.88
C LYS A 600 6.74 -18.43 31.18
N ASP A 601 6.84 -19.01 29.99
CA ASP A 601 8.04 -18.95 29.13
C ASP A 601 8.15 -17.66 28.32
N GLY A 602 7.22 -16.72 28.51
CA GLY A 602 7.17 -15.40 27.85
C GLY A 602 6.46 -15.41 26.51
N ARG A 603 5.93 -16.55 26.04
CA ARG A 603 5.17 -16.57 24.76
C ARG A 603 3.88 -15.80 24.91
N VAL A 604 3.64 -14.91 23.96
CA VAL A 604 2.40 -14.12 23.86
C VAL A 604 1.41 -14.87 22.98
N ARG A 605 0.18 -15.00 23.48
CA ARG A 605 -0.96 -15.41 22.66
C ARG A 605 -1.94 -14.25 22.57
N VAL A 606 -2.21 -13.83 21.33
CA VAL A 606 -3.30 -12.87 21.03
C VAL A 606 -4.54 -13.70 20.76
N HIS A 607 -5.57 -13.51 21.57
CA HIS A 607 -6.81 -14.27 21.48
C HIS A 607 -7.84 -13.60 20.59
N ARG A 608 -7.97 -12.29 20.75
CA ARG A 608 -9.02 -11.50 20.09
C ARG A 608 -8.51 -10.09 19.80
N ILE A 609 -8.89 -9.54 18.65
CA ILE A 609 -8.73 -8.12 18.34
C ILE A 609 -10.06 -7.57 17.86
N VAL A 610 -10.57 -6.58 18.56
CA VAL A 610 -11.75 -5.81 18.18
C VAL A 610 -11.28 -4.50 17.54
N ALA A 611 -11.66 -4.26 16.30
CA ALA A 611 -11.32 -3.06 15.54
C ALA A 611 -12.59 -2.28 15.17
N ALA A 612 -12.57 -0.98 15.38
CA ALA A 612 -13.57 -0.06 14.85
C ALA A 612 -12.92 0.90 13.87
N VAL A 613 -13.60 1.21 12.77
CA VAL A 613 -13.10 2.10 11.71
C VAL A 613 -14.17 3.11 11.27
N ASP A 614 -13.77 4.37 11.12
CA ASP A 614 -14.50 5.37 10.35
C ASP A 614 -13.67 5.74 9.11
N CYS A 615 -14.13 5.28 7.96
CA CYS A 615 -13.53 5.51 6.66
C CYS A 615 -14.42 6.37 5.74
N GLY A 616 -15.31 7.16 6.32
CA GLY A 616 -16.32 7.86 5.55
C GLY A 616 -17.35 6.90 4.96
N ARG A 617 -17.94 7.28 3.85
CA ARG A 617 -18.94 6.44 3.15
C ARG A 617 -18.30 5.17 2.61
N THR A 618 -18.82 4.04 3.05
CA THR A 618 -18.35 2.73 2.68
C THR A 618 -18.86 2.34 1.30
N VAL A 619 -17.98 2.00 0.37
CA VAL A 619 -18.37 1.50 -0.96
C VAL A 619 -18.75 0.03 -0.89
N ASN A 620 -17.87 -0.81 -0.34
CA ASN A 620 -18.14 -2.23 -0.09
C ASN A 620 -17.72 -2.61 1.33
N PRO A 621 -18.68 -2.89 2.23
CA PRO A 621 -18.37 -3.26 3.61
C PRO A 621 -17.51 -4.51 3.75
N ASP A 622 -17.69 -5.52 2.90
CA ASP A 622 -16.89 -6.75 2.92
C ASP A 622 -15.41 -6.48 2.65
N THR A 623 -15.12 -5.67 1.61
CA THR A 623 -13.72 -5.32 1.29
C THR A 623 -13.10 -4.44 2.37
N VAL A 624 -13.86 -3.55 3.01
CA VAL A 624 -13.37 -2.76 4.16
C VAL A 624 -12.97 -3.68 5.31
N LYS A 625 -13.85 -4.61 5.71
CA LYS A 625 -13.55 -5.59 6.76
C LYS A 625 -12.31 -6.42 6.41
N ALA A 626 -12.25 -6.98 5.21
CA ALA A 626 -11.10 -7.78 4.75
C ALA A 626 -9.78 -6.98 4.75
N GLN A 627 -9.81 -5.67 4.47
CA GLN A 627 -8.62 -4.82 4.55
C GLN A 627 -8.18 -4.59 6.00
N LEU A 628 -9.10 -4.38 6.93
CA LEU A 628 -8.78 -4.27 8.35
C LEU A 628 -8.22 -5.59 8.90
N GLU A 629 -8.89 -6.72 8.64
CA GLU A 629 -8.45 -8.06 9.05
C GLU A 629 -7.05 -8.39 8.51
N GLY A 630 -6.83 -8.18 7.20
CA GLY A 630 -5.52 -8.38 6.57
C GLY A 630 -4.46 -7.41 7.08
N GLY A 631 -4.81 -6.16 7.39
CA GLY A 631 -3.94 -5.16 8.01
C GLY A 631 -3.52 -5.58 9.41
N ILE A 632 -4.47 -6.07 10.22
CA ILE A 632 -4.24 -6.57 11.58
C ILE A 632 -3.27 -7.76 11.56
N VAL A 633 -3.51 -8.79 10.73
CA VAL A 633 -2.61 -9.96 10.65
C VAL A 633 -1.21 -9.56 10.19
N PHE A 634 -1.12 -8.61 9.23
CA PHE A 634 0.16 -8.09 8.73
C PHE A 634 0.93 -7.33 9.83
N GLY A 635 0.24 -6.42 10.54
CA GLY A 635 0.80 -5.68 11.68
C GLY A 635 1.19 -6.61 12.84
N LEU A 636 0.38 -7.61 13.13
CA LEU A 636 0.65 -8.61 14.16
C LEU A 636 1.90 -9.46 13.82
N THR A 637 2.09 -9.77 12.54
CA THR A 637 3.32 -10.44 12.06
C THR A 637 4.55 -9.59 12.38
N ALA A 638 4.51 -8.29 12.08
CA ALA A 638 5.60 -7.36 12.39
C ALA A 638 5.81 -7.20 13.91
N ALA A 639 4.74 -7.20 14.70
CA ALA A 639 4.81 -7.04 16.14
C ALA A 639 5.43 -8.27 16.85
N LEU A 640 5.16 -9.49 16.36
CA LEU A 640 5.50 -10.72 17.09
C LEU A 640 6.63 -11.54 16.46
N LYS A 641 6.95 -11.37 15.17
CA LYS A 641 7.71 -12.40 14.44
C LYS A 641 8.89 -11.86 13.65
N THR A 642 8.72 -10.76 12.92
CA THR A 642 9.64 -10.42 11.82
C THR A 642 10.60 -9.30 12.17
N GLU A 643 11.86 -9.53 11.87
CA GLU A 643 12.91 -8.51 11.84
C GLU A 643 13.90 -8.83 10.72
N ILE A 644 14.47 -7.81 10.10
CA ILE A 644 15.66 -7.91 9.25
C ILE A 644 16.83 -7.37 10.05
N THR A 645 17.86 -8.20 10.19
CA THR A 645 19.11 -7.84 10.87
C THR A 645 20.30 -7.97 9.92
N LEU A 646 21.28 -7.11 10.11
CA LEU A 646 22.54 -7.12 9.35
C LEU A 646 23.72 -7.40 10.27
N ASP A 647 24.62 -8.23 9.78
CA ASP A 647 25.95 -8.44 10.36
C ASP A 647 26.99 -8.37 9.24
N LYS A 648 28.00 -7.52 9.38
CA LYS A 648 29.05 -7.29 8.36
C LYS A 648 28.44 -7.02 6.97
N GLY A 649 27.44 -6.14 6.92
CA GLY A 649 26.71 -5.76 5.71
C GLY A 649 25.73 -6.80 5.16
N ARG A 650 25.68 -8.00 5.71
CA ARG A 650 24.86 -9.11 5.20
C ARG A 650 23.57 -9.24 5.97
N VAL A 651 22.48 -9.32 5.23
CA VAL A 651 21.16 -9.66 5.77
C VAL A 651 21.18 -11.11 6.28
N GLN A 652 20.77 -11.31 7.53
CA GLN A 652 20.80 -12.61 8.18
C GLN A 652 19.60 -13.48 7.81
N GLN A 653 18.43 -12.90 7.62
CA GLN A 653 17.19 -13.60 7.25
C GLN A 653 17.15 -13.90 5.75
N ARG A 654 16.54 -15.04 5.37
CA ARG A 654 16.54 -15.53 3.98
C ARG A 654 15.18 -15.91 3.46
N ASN A 655 14.41 -16.66 4.26
CA ASN A 655 13.16 -17.27 3.84
C ASN A 655 12.22 -17.37 5.04
N PHE A 656 11.01 -17.87 4.86
CA PHE A 656 9.98 -17.95 5.92
C PHE A 656 10.32 -18.87 7.10
N ASN A 657 11.43 -19.60 7.07
CA ASN A 657 11.98 -20.33 8.21
C ASN A 657 12.72 -19.42 9.21
N ASP A 658 13.36 -18.36 8.75
CA ASP A 658 14.11 -17.38 9.54
C ASP A 658 13.55 -15.94 9.45
N TYR A 659 12.50 -15.75 8.64
CA TYR A 659 11.63 -14.58 8.59
C TYR A 659 10.16 -15.05 8.71
N PRO A 660 9.76 -15.56 9.90
CA PRO A 660 8.48 -16.25 10.05
C PRO A 660 7.29 -15.26 10.05
N MET A 661 6.15 -15.73 9.57
CA MET A 661 4.89 -14.99 9.58
C MET A 661 3.92 -15.60 10.59
N VAL A 662 2.92 -14.83 11.02
CA VAL A 662 1.78 -15.37 11.78
C VAL A 662 1.05 -16.39 10.93
N ARG A 663 0.88 -17.60 11.47
CA ARG A 663 0.20 -18.72 10.80
C ARG A 663 -1.27 -18.75 11.19
N MET A 664 -2.09 -19.47 10.41
CA MET A 664 -3.53 -19.54 10.62
C MET A 664 -3.92 -19.92 12.06
N PHE A 665 -3.23 -20.87 12.68
CA PHE A 665 -3.51 -21.30 14.05
C PHE A 665 -3.02 -20.34 15.13
N GLU A 666 -2.21 -19.34 14.77
CA GLU A 666 -1.74 -18.25 15.65
C GLU A 666 -2.59 -17.01 15.50
N SER A 667 -3.39 -16.92 14.42
CA SER A 667 -4.25 -15.76 14.17
C SER A 667 -5.33 -15.64 15.25
N PRO A 668 -5.53 -14.43 15.81
CA PRO A 668 -6.62 -14.19 16.75
C PRO A 668 -7.99 -14.21 16.06
N GLU A 669 -9.04 -14.28 16.84
CA GLU A 669 -10.36 -13.84 16.39
C GLU A 669 -10.34 -12.33 16.12
N ILE A 670 -10.76 -11.91 14.92
CA ILE A 670 -10.76 -10.50 14.54
C ILE A 670 -12.19 -10.07 14.22
N GLU A 671 -12.64 -9.03 14.93
CA GLU A 671 -13.95 -8.44 14.72
C GLU A 671 -13.78 -7.01 14.22
N VAL A 672 -14.43 -6.69 13.10
CA VAL A 672 -14.36 -5.35 12.50
C VAL A 672 -15.75 -4.69 12.49
N TYR A 673 -15.82 -3.52 13.09
CA TYR A 673 -17.01 -2.68 13.17
C TYR A 673 -16.78 -1.38 12.38
N ILE A 674 -17.70 -1.06 11.48
CA ILE A 674 -17.64 0.15 10.65
C ILE A 674 -18.58 1.19 11.23
N VAL A 675 -18.08 2.37 11.58
CA VAL A 675 -18.89 3.49 12.01
C VAL A 675 -19.65 4.06 10.81
N PRO A 676 -20.98 4.16 10.84
CA PRO A 676 -21.74 4.79 9.78
C PRO A 676 -21.32 6.26 9.59
N SER A 677 -21.03 6.66 8.36
CA SER A 677 -20.58 8.00 8.03
C SER A 677 -21.14 8.48 6.70
N THR A 678 -21.44 9.77 6.60
CA THR A 678 -21.85 10.47 5.36
C THR A 678 -20.70 11.21 4.70
N GLU A 679 -19.55 11.25 5.36
CA GLU A 679 -18.33 11.88 4.83
C GLU A 679 -17.84 11.19 3.56
N LYS A 680 -16.97 11.86 2.79
CA LYS A 680 -16.35 11.23 1.62
C LYS A 680 -15.58 9.97 2.02
N PRO A 681 -15.51 8.96 1.14
CA PRO A 681 -14.66 7.78 1.38
C PRO A 681 -13.21 8.17 1.63
N THR A 682 -12.57 7.49 2.57
CA THR A 682 -11.14 7.66 2.91
C THR A 682 -10.37 6.34 2.75
N GLY A 683 -9.08 6.32 3.04
CA GLY A 683 -8.23 5.16 2.81
C GLY A 683 -8.44 4.04 3.84
N VAL A 684 -8.55 2.78 3.40
CA VAL A 684 -8.68 1.62 4.32
C VAL A 684 -7.66 0.51 4.05
N GLY A 685 -6.84 0.65 3.01
CA GLY A 685 -5.84 -0.37 2.66
C GLY A 685 -4.76 -0.56 3.73
N GLU A 686 -4.48 0.46 4.51
CA GLU A 686 -3.33 0.55 5.43
C GLU A 686 -3.70 0.81 6.89
N PRO A 687 -4.77 1.57 7.24
CA PRO A 687 -5.05 2.01 8.62
C PRO A 687 -5.25 0.89 9.64
N GLY A 688 -5.52 -0.35 9.21
CA GLY A 688 -5.61 -1.50 10.10
C GLY A 688 -4.27 -1.93 10.74
N VAL A 689 -3.12 -1.47 10.20
CA VAL A 689 -1.78 -1.89 10.64
C VAL A 689 -1.29 -1.13 11.89
N PRO A 690 -1.31 0.22 11.94
CA PRO A 690 -0.63 0.98 13.00
C PRO A 690 -1.10 0.67 14.43
N PRO A 691 -2.39 0.49 14.74
CA PRO A 691 -2.84 0.30 16.12
C PRO A 691 -2.57 -1.10 16.68
N VAL A 692 -2.17 -2.09 15.86
CA VAL A 692 -2.03 -3.50 16.28
C VAL A 692 -0.92 -3.67 17.33
N ALA A 693 0.29 -3.25 16.99
CA ALA A 693 1.45 -3.43 17.86
C ALA A 693 1.28 -2.76 19.22
N PRO A 694 0.82 -1.49 19.30
CA PRO A 694 0.62 -0.85 20.58
C PRO A 694 -0.56 -1.46 21.37
N ALA A 695 -1.67 -1.85 20.74
CA ALA A 695 -2.76 -2.52 21.45
C ALA A 695 -2.28 -3.83 22.12
N VAL A 696 -1.48 -4.63 21.41
CA VAL A 696 -0.88 -5.85 21.95
C VAL A 696 0.14 -5.54 23.04
N ALA A 697 1.03 -4.56 22.85
CA ALA A 697 2.03 -4.15 23.85
C ALA A 697 1.38 -3.64 25.15
N ASN A 698 0.32 -2.84 25.02
CA ASN A 698 -0.44 -2.32 26.17
C ASN A 698 -1.18 -3.45 26.90
N ALA A 699 -1.73 -4.44 26.18
CA ALA A 699 -2.32 -5.63 26.78
C ALA A 699 -1.28 -6.50 27.52
N ILE A 700 -0.07 -6.66 26.98
CA ILE A 700 1.02 -7.36 27.64
C ILE A 700 1.40 -6.65 28.95
N PHE A 701 1.50 -5.31 28.93
CA PHE A 701 1.76 -4.59 30.17
C PHE A 701 0.65 -4.80 31.21
N ALA A 702 -0.61 -4.75 30.79
CA ALA A 702 -1.73 -5.01 31.69
C ALA A 702 -1.71 -6.44 32.26
N ALA A 703 -1.21 -7.44 31.51
CA ALA A 703 -1.09 -8.82 31.94
C ALA A 703 0.11 -9.07 32.86
N THR A 704 1.25 -8.38 32.66
CA THR A 704 2.55 -8.75 33.22
C THR A 704 3.25 -7.64 34.00
N GLY A 705 2.84 -6.39 33.86
CA GLY A 705 3.56 -5.21 34.35
C GLY A 705 4.84 -4.87 33.57
N LYS A 706 5.17 -5.61 32.48
CA LYS A 706 6.38 -5.40 31.67
C LYS A 706 6.06 -4.55 30.43
N ARG A 707 6.79 -3.47 30.23
CA ARG A 707 6.66 -2.60 29.05
C ARG A 707 7.38 -3.21 27.84
N VAL A 708 6.68 -3.25 26.72
CA VAL A 708 7.25 -3.60 25.41
C VAL A 708 7.66 -2.31 24.71
N ARG A 709 8.94 -2.10 24.51
CA ARG A 709 9.50 -0.92 23.86
C ARG A 709 10.32 -1.24 22.61
N ARG A 710 10.39 -2.50 22.25
CA ARG A 710 11.09 -3.00 21.06
C ARG A 710 10.25 -4.04 20.34
N LEU A 711 10.27 -4.00 19.00
CA LEU A 711 9.69 -5.02 18.13
C LEU A 711 10.79 -5.79 17.40
N PRO A 712 10.54 -7.06 17.02
CA PRO A 712 9.41 -7.87 17.44
C PRO A 712 9.47 -8.21 18.93
N ILE A 713 8.30 -8.49 19.52
CA ILE A 713 8.16 -8.88 20.93
C ILE A 713 8.81 -10.25 21.11
N LYS A 714 9.81 -10.32 21.97
CA LYS A 714 10.57 -11.56 22.20
C LYS A 714 10.14 -12.22 23.50
N PRO A 715 9.93 -13.57 23.52
CA PRO A 715 9.55 -14.29 24.73
C PRO A 715 10.55 -14.09 25.89
N GLU A 716 11.85 -14.00 25.60
CA GLU A 716 12.88 -13.79 26.60
C GLU A 716 12.72 -12.50 27.40
N ASP A 717 12.13 -11.44 26.81
CA ASP A 717 11.90 -10.16 27.49
C ASP A 717 10.71 -10.23 28.47
N LEU A 718 9.84 -11.23 28.29
CA LEU A 718 8.58 -11.38 29.02
C LEU A 718 8.59 -12.52 30.06
N ARG A 719 9.60 -13.37 30.09
CA ARG A 719 9.68 -14.50 31.04
C ARG A 719 9.52 -14.01 32.50
N SER A 720 8.66 -14.69 33.26
CA SER A 720 8.62 -14.51 34.71
C SER A 720 9.91 -15.02 35.30
N ALA A 721 10.46 -14.29 36.29
CA ALA A 721 11.64 -14.70 37.04
C ALA A 721 11.34 -15.95 37.85
#